data_9099344de7d1c87422afcf6ab218679a
#
_entry.id   9099344de7d1c87422afcf6ab218679a
#
_cell.length_a   1.000
_cell.length_b   1.000
_cell.length_c   1.000
_cell.angle_alpha   90.00
_cell.angle_beta   90.00
_cell.angle_gamma   90.00
#
_symmetry.space_group_name_H-M   'P 1'
#
loop_
_entity.id
_entity.type
_entity.pdbx_description
1 polymer ?
#
loop_
_entity_poly.entity_id
_entity_poly.type
_entity_poly.pdbx_seq_one_letter_code
_entity_poly.pdbx_strand_id
1 'polypeptide(L)'
;MKKFAILVTAALSSAMMMAQPAPGSFEQSWTRGPEWLRDGVIYQVYPSSYKDSDGNGIGDIRGVISKLDYIKKLGVRAIWFNPIFVSGWIDGGYDIIDFYRVDPRFGTNNDLVELVEKAHAKGIKIMLDLVAGHTSDKHPWFIQSMQDTNLQYSDYYIWSDRLPDQKAEKDLETMLKDPNYMQNTIGKWMKSDAPRNKYYMKNFYACQPSLNYGYANPDPNHPWEQGVDAPGPKAVRQELKNIIAFWYGKGVDGFRVDMANSLVKNDKDKKEILNLWREIREWSDENYPDHVLMAEWGSPKWCLASGYNVDMDLNSTKAHNRRMYFDRKHQADGGSYFSLNGGQPSVKDLYGNAWPEDKIDRKTTPAEMLKEYYDYFTDCVESTSTMGYFASITGNHDHLRINMGARNTPDQLKVMLTWIMTMPLPILYYGDEIGMRSLVDMPNVEGANHNGKERSGARSPMQWTSGETAGFSTCTPDKLYLPVCTQWSPATSYPQYLDWKKSFEAGKAKPIAKGEITVESQENDPESILNWTRELIALRKTSEALWADSKFLPIFHEEQPYPMIYLRTNGIETFLIALNPTGTRKSVNVNAEVAEYRSATKDIKGNVVPVKTLGKGSYKRTPKGDTITLEPTSGIIVRL
;
A
#
# COMPACT_ATOMS: atom_id res chain seq x y z
N MET A 1 -15.14 -34.74 41.01
CA MET A 1 -15.51 -34.84 39.61
C MET A 1 -16.05 -33.48 39.15
N LYS A 2 -15.19 -32.54 38.81
CA LYS A 2 -15.48 -31.26 38.14
C LYS A 2 -14.15 -30.54 37.87
N LYS A 3 -13.33 -31.05 36.94
CA LYS A 3 -12.13 -30.41 36.39
C LYS A 3 -11.73 -31.14 35.10
N PHE A 4 -12.57 -31.10 34.07
CA PHE A 4 -12.20 -31.57 32.73
C PHE A 4 -13.24 -31.06 31.69
N ALA A 5 -13.38 -29.77 31.54
CA ALA A 5 -14.27 -29.21 30.52
C ALA A 5 -13.88 -27.79 30.05
N ILE A 6 -12.61 -27.36 30.16
CA ILE A 6 -12.20 -26.02 29.69
C ILE A 6 -10.88 -26.09 28.87
N LEU A 7 -10.60 -27.20 28.22
CA LEU A 7 -9.37 -27.28 27.37
C LEU A 7 -9.63 -27.70 25.92
N VAL A 8 -10.87 -27.67 25.43
CA VAL A 8 -11.19 -28.08 24.04
C VAL A 8 -11.72 -26.92 23.19
N THR A 9 -12.04 -25.75 23.76
CA THR A 9 -12.58 -24.61 23.01
C THR A 9 -11.55 -23.57 22.56
N ALA A 10 -10.30 -23.67 22.98
CA ALA A 10 -9.23 -22.79 22.53
C ALA A 10 -8.43 -23.31 21.32
N ALA A 11 -8.58 -24.60 20.99
CA ALA A 11 -7.89 -25.24 19.86
C ALA A 11 -8.68 -25.22 18.54
N LEU A 12 -9.95 -24.80 18.57
CA LEU A 12 -10.83 -24.80 17.39
C LEU A 12 -10.99 -23.41 16.73
N SER A 13 -10.47 -22.35 17.34
CA SER A 13 -10.46 -21.02 16.73
C SER A 13 -9.20 -20.68 15.91
N SER A 14 -8.17 -21.51 15.96
CA SER A 14 -6.96 -21.40 15.12
C SER A 14 -6.99 -22.28 13.86
N ALA A 15 -7.99 -23.12 13.68
CA ALA A 15 -8.07 -24.08 12.56
C ALA A 15 -9.00 -23.65 11.42
N MET A 16 -9.51 -22.41 11.42
CA MET A 16 -10.11 -21.80 10.22
C MET A 16 -9.16 -20.80 9.53
N MET A 17 -7.88 -21.11 9.44
CA MET A 17 -7.09 -20.74 8.28
C MET A 17 -7.62 -21.61 7.14
N MET A 18 -8.46 -21.02 6.27
CA MET A 18 -8.91 -21.70 5.06
C MET A 18 -7.69 -22.29 4.38
N ALA A 19 -7.70 -23.60 4.13
CA ALA A 19 -6.70 -24.25 3.32
C ALA A 19 -6.61 -23.49 2.00
N GLN A 20 -5.51 -22.77 1.78
CA GLN A 20 -5.26 -22.14 0.49
C GLN A 20 -5.02 -23.27 -0.51
N PRO A 21 -5.46 -23.15 -1.77
CA PRO A 21 -5.19 -24.18 -2.76
C PRO A 21 -3.70 -24.46 -2.80
N ALA A 22 -3.34 -25.72 -2.89
CA ALA A 22 -1.95 -26.12 -2.99
C ALA A 22 -1.33 -25.47 -4.22
N PRO A 23 -0.13 -24.85 -4.10
CA PRO A 23 0.61 -24.37 -5.26
C PRO A 23 0.83 -25.56 -6.21
N GLY A 24 0.43 -25.44 -7.46
CA GLY A 24 0.66 -26.47 -8.49
C GLY A 24 -0.58 -27.15 -9.07
N SER A 25 -1.80 -26.85 -8.60
CA SER A 25 -3.03 -27.38 -9.22
C SER A 25 -3.51 -26.61 -10.46
N PHE A 26 -2.81 -25.54 -10.85
CA PHE A 26 -3.15 -24.73 -12.01
C PHE A 26 -2.00 -24.74 -13.01
N GLU A 27 -2.23 -25.23 -14.22
CA GLU A 27 -1.33 -24.98 -15.34
C GLU A 27 -1.31 -23.47 -15.60
N GLN A 28 -0.16 -22.84 -15.41
CA GLN A 28 0.02 -21.41 -15.60
C GLN A 28 0.37 -21.15 -17.05
N SER A 29 -0.48 -20.41 -17.77
CA SER A 29 -0.28 -20.05 -19.18
C SER A 29 0.43 -18.72 -19.39
N TRP A 30 0.60 -17.89 -18.34
CA TRP A 30 1.15 -16.54 -18.41
C TRP A 30 2.53 -16.40 -17.79
N THR A 31 3.26 -15.35 -18.18
CA THR A 31 4.54 -14.96 -17.59
C THR A 31 4.34 -14.21 -16.29
N ARG A 32 5.37 -14.16 -15.42
CA ARG A 32 5.33 -13.38 -14.17
C ARG A 32 5.11 -11.88 -14.38
N GLY A 33 5.43 -11.37 -15.56
CA GLY A 33 5.31 -9.97 -15.94
C GLY A 33 6.51 -9.50 -16.76
N PRO A 34 6.46 -8.26 -17.28
CA PRO A 34 7.52 -7.69 -18.10
C PRO A 34 8.81 -7.45 -17.29
N GLU A 35 9.92 -7.39 -18.00
CA GLU A 35 11.27 -7.30 -17.40
C GLU A 35 11.45 -6.06 -16.52
N TRP A 36 10.80 -4.95 -16.87
CA TRP A 36 10.90 -3.71 -16.10
C TRP A 36 10.39 -3.79 -14.65
N LEU A 37 9.59 -4.81 -14.30
CA LEU A 37 9.20 -5.09 -12.91
C LEU A 37 10.33 -5.69 -12.08
N ARG A 38 11.26 -6.43 -12.68
CA ARG A 38 12.27 -7.22 -11.95
C ARG A 38 13.24 -6.36 -11.16
N ASP A 39 13.81 -5.33 -11.78
CA ASP A 39 14.75 -4.40 -11.15
C ASP A 39 14.03 -3.18 -10.55
N GLY A 40 12.73 -3.07 -10.80
CA GLY A 40 11.93 -1.87 -10.59
C GLY A 40 11.64 -1.52 -9.14
N VAL A 41 11.41 -0.22 -8.95
CA VAL A 41 10.68 0.37 -7.85
C VAL A 41 9.51 1.12 -8.46
N ILE A 42 8.30 0.87 -7.94
CA ILE A 42 7.10 1.60 -8.36
C ILE A 42 6.95 2.82 -7.45
N TYR A 43 6.68 3.98 -8.01
CA TYR A 43 6.46 5.23 -7.28
C TYR A 43 4.99 5.60 -7.29
N GLN A 44 4.33 5.52 -6.14
CA GLN A 44 2.92 5.89 -6.04
C GLN A 44 2.76 7.38 -5.87
N VAL A 45 1.93 8.00 -6.70
CA VAL A 45 1.61 9.43 -6.69
C VAL A 45 0.13 9.65 -6.43
N TYR A 46 -0.20 10.45 -5.41
CA TYR A 46 -1.54 10.99 -5.18
C TYR A 46 -1.65 12.34 -5.91
N PRO A 47 -2.34 12.41 -7.06
CA PRO A 47 -2.24 13.54 -7.98
C PRO A 47 -2.61 14.88 -7.35
N SER A 48 -3.72 14.93 -6.58
CA SER A 48 -4.19 16.15 -5.90
C SER A 48 -3.14 16.82 -5.00
N SER A 49 -2.10 16.06 -4.59
CA SER A 49 -1.11 16.52 -3.61
C SER A 49 0.33 16.44 -4.12
N TYR A 50 0.57 16.18 -5.41
CA TYR A 50 1.95 16.02 -5.88
C TYR A 50 2.58 17.32 -6.33
N LYS A 51 1.98 18.04 -7.28
CA LYS A 51 2.44 19.36 -7.76
C LYS A 51 1.30 20.07 -8.47
N ASP A 52 0.98 21.25 -8.02
CA ASP A 52 0.05 22.18 -8.64
C ASP A 52 0.80 23.06 -9.64
N SER A 53 0.37 23.11 -10.89
CA SER A 53 0.97 23.91 -11.97
C SER A 53 0.25 25.20 -12.28
N ASP A 54 -1.05 25.29 -11.97
CA ASP A 54 -1.90 26.44 -12.32
C ASP A 54 -2.24 27.37 -11.13
N GLY A 55 -1.84 26.97 -9.89
CA GLY A 55 -2.00 27.80 -8.70
C GLY A 55 -3.40 27.74 -8.08
N ASN A 56 -4.16 26.69 -8.36
CA ASN A 56 -5.50 26.51 -7.78
C ASN A 56 -5.51 25.81 -6.40
N GLY A 57 -4.37 25.30 -5.96
CA GLY A 57 -4.19 24.61 -4.67
C GLY A 57 -4.32 23.09 -4.74
N ILE A 58 -4.58 22.54 -5.92
CA ILE A 58 -4.71 21.11 -6.19
C ILE A 58 -3.66 20.69 -7.23
N GLY A 59 -2.97 19.59 -7.01
CA GLY A 59 -2.00 19.05 -7.96
C GLY A 59 -2.65 18.56 -9.26
N ASP A 60 -1.86 18.56 -10.34
CA ASP A 60 -2.34 18.25 -11.68
C ASP A 60 -1.30 17.49 -12.53
N ILE A 61 -1.71 17.00 -13.70
CA ILE A 61 -0.86 16.24 -14.62
C ILE A 61 0.32 17.08 -15.13
N ARG A 62 0.12 18.36 -15.43
CA ARG A 62 1.19 19.26 -15.88
C ARG A 62 2.21 19.51 -14.77
N GLY A 63 1.76 19.58 -13.53
CA GLY A 63 2.63 19.59 -12.35
C GLY A 63 3.50 18.34 -12.27
N VAL A 64 2.92 17.15 -12.49
CA VAL A 64 3.71 15.90 -12.54
C VAL A 64 4.71 15.91 -13.70
N ILE A 65 4.31 16.34 -14.89
CA ILE A 65 5.21 16.48 -16.05
C ILE A 65 6.43 17.36 -15.69
N SER A 66 6.21 18.46 -14.98
CA SER A 66 7.28 19.36 -14.53
C SER A 66 8.29 18.72 -13.57
N LYS A 67 7.94 17.58 -12.97
CA LYS A 67 8.75 16.85 -11.99
C LYS A 67 9.31 15.52 -12.50
N LEU A 68 9.14 15.19 -13.77
CA LEU A 68 9.65 13.96 -14.36
C LEU A 68 11.18 13.83 -14.27
N ASP A 69 11.93 14.92 -14.28
CA ASP A 69 13.39 14.88 -14.09
C ASP A 69 13.79 14.51 -12.66
N TYR A 70 13.05 15.01 -11.67
CA TYR A 70 13.20 14.58 -10.28
C TYR A 70 12.91 13.08 -10.13
N ILE A 71 11.80 12.61 -10.71
CA ILE A 71 11.40 11.19 -10.66
C ILE A 71 12.44 10.31 -11.37
N LYS A 72 12.97 10.77 -12.51
CA LYS A 72 14.08 10.09 -13.21
C LYS A 72 15.32 9.99 -12.34
N LYS A 73 15.69 11.10 -11.66
CA LYS A 73 16.84 11.15 -10.74
C LYS A 73 16.63 10.28 -9.50
N LEU A 74 15.39 10.14 -9.02
CA LEU A 74 15.06 9.21 -7.94
C LEU A 74 15.35 7.77 -8.33
N GLY A 75 15.19 7.44 -9.62
CA GLY A 75 15.61 6.16 -10.18
C GLY A 75 14.50 5.12 -10.30
N VAL A 76 13.25 5.43 -10.04
CA VAL A 76 12.10 4.52 -10.15
C VAL A 76 11.84 4.08 -11.60
N ARG A 77 11.13 2.97 -11.77
CA ARG A 77 10.80 2.40 -13.09
C ARG A 77 9.39 2.70 -13.55
N ALA A 78 8.48 2.89 -12.62
CA ALA A 78 7.08 3.17 -12.93
C ALA A 78 6.50 4.19 -11.97
N ILE A 79 5.51 4.95 -12.43
CA ILE A 79 4.63 5.78 -11.61
C ILE A 79 3.27 5.11 -11.58
N TRP A 80 2.71 4.87 -10.39
CA TRP A 80 1.32 4.51 -10.18
C TRP A 80 0.55 5.73 -9.67
N PHE A 81 -0.45 6.16 -10.44
CA PHE A 81 -1.36 7.24 -10.05
C PHE A 81 -2.59 6.69 -9.33
N ASN A 82 -2.94 7.30 -8.18
CA ASN A 82 -4.28 7.19 -7.63
C ASN A 82 -5.30 7.77 -8.63
N PRO A 83 -6.63 7.51 -8.48
CA PRO A 83 -7.60 7.80 -9.53
C PRO A 83 -7.53 9.23 -10.08
N ILE A 84 -7.52 9.34 -11.40
CA ILE A 84 -7.50 10.61 -12.14
C ILE A 84 -8.73 10.79 -13.03
N PHE A 85 -9.66 9.83 -13.01
CA PHE A 85 -10.87 9.89 -13.82
C PHE A 85 -11.92 10.83 -13.23
N VAL A 86 -12.87 11.27 -14.04
CA VAL A 86 -13.97 12.13 -13.56
C VAL A 86 -14.68 11.46 -12.39
N SER A 87 -14.74 12.14 -11.26
CA SER A 87 -15.24 11.61 -9.99
C SER A 87 -16.22 12.56 -9.30
N GLY A 88 -16.98 12.01 -8.37
CA GLY A 88 -17.84 12.77 -7.46
C GLY A 88 -17.10 13.39 -6.27
N TRP A 89 -15.85 12.99 -6.03
CA TRP A 89 -14.95 13.46 -4.98
C TRP A 89 -15.48 13.27 -3.56
N ILE A 90 -16.30 12.25 -3.36
CA ILE A 90 -16.75 11.85 -2.02
C ILE A 90 -15.73 10.90 -1.35
N ASP A 91 -14.99 10.15 -2.16
CA ASP A 91 -13.95 9.19 -1.71
C ASP A 91 -12.61 9.42 -2.42
N GLY A 92 -12.14 10.67 -2.46
CA GLY A 92 -10.80 10.98 -2.96
C GLY A 92 -10.50 10.51 -4.38
N GLY A 93 -11.52 10.47 -5.25
CA GLY A 93 -11.41 10.04 -6.65
C GLY A 93 -11.92 8.63 -6.93
N TYR A 94 -12.25 7.82 -5.91
CA TYR A 94 -12.71 6.43 -6.11
C TYR A 94 -14.20 6.31 -6.46
N ASP A 95 -14.99 7.35 -6.40
CA ASP A 95 -16.40 7.38 -6.86
C ASP A 95 -16.49 7.90 -8.31
N ILE A 96 -16.14 7.03 -9.27
CA ILE A 96 -15.96 7.35 -10.69
C ILE A 96 -17.29 7.68 -11.36
N ILE A 97 -17.33 8.79 -12.12
CA ILE A 97 -18.47 9.24 -12.96
C ILE A 97 -18.22 8.94 -14.44
N ASP A 98 -16.96 8.93 -14.89
CA ASP A 98 -16.62 8.65 -16.29
C ASP A 98 -15.22 8.00 -16.36
N PHE A 99 -15.15 6.74 -16.74
CA PHE A 99 -13.90 5.97 -16.85
C PHE A 99 -13.04 6.34 -18.07
N TYR A 100 -13.59 7.05 -19.03
CA TYR A 100 -12.93 7.34 -20.31
C TYR A 100 -12.36 8.77 -20.38
N ARG A 101 -12.49 9.52 -19.29
CA ARG A 101 -12.07 10.92 -19.26
C ARG A 101 -11.29 11.24 -17.97
N VAL A 102 -10.15 11.89 -18.15
CA VAL A 102 -9.41 12.54 -17.06
C VAL A 102 -10.28 13.64 -16.45
N ASP A 103 -10.33 13.71 -15.13
CA ASP A 103 -11.05 14.75 -14.41
C ASP A 103 -10.47 16.14 -14.76
N PRO A 104 -11.30 17.14 -15.10
CA PRO A 104 -10.85 18.50 -15.40
C PRO A 104 -9.98 19.13 -14.30
N ARG A 105 -10.10 18.67 -13.05
CA ARG A 105 -9.23 19.03 -11.94
C ARG A 105 -7.76 18.76 -12.24
N PHE A 106 -7.46 17.68 -12.97
CA PHE A 106 -6.11 17.25 -13.27
C PHE A 106 -5.66 17.59 -14.69
N GLY A 107 -6.56 18.00 -15.55
CA GLY A 107 -6.29 18.28 -16.96
C GLY A 107 -7.20 17.52 -17.92
N THR A 108 -6.63 17.05 -19.02
CA THR A 108 -7.35 16.38 -20.12
C THR A 108 -6.72 15.03 -20.45
N ASN A 109 -7.42 14.24 -21.29
CA ASN A 109 -6.84 13.02 -21.85
C ASN A 109 -5.56 13.29 -22.64
N ASN A 110 -5.44 14.44 -23.31
CA ASN A 110 -4.24 14.81 -24.05
C ASN A 110 -3.06 15.14 -23.10
N ASP A 111 -3.33 15.76 -21.94
CA ASP A 111 -2.30 15.99 -20.92
C ASP A 111 -1.77 14.66 -20.37
N LEU A 112 -2.63 13.64 -20.22
CA LEU A 112 -2.19 12.30 -19.83
C LEU A 112 -1.34 11.63 -20.91
N VAL A 113 -1.73 11.74 -22.20
CA VAL A 113 -0.92 11.21 -23.31
C VAL A 113 0.45 11.89 -23.33
N GLU A 114 0.50 13.22 -23.18
CA GLU A 114 1.78 13.96 -23.08
C GLU A 114 2.65 13.49 -21.90
N LEU A 115 2.02 13.24 -20.75
CA LEU A 115 2.73 12.68 -19.59
C LEU A 115 3.32 11.29 -19.91
N VAL A 116 2.53 10.40 -20.52
CA VAL A 116 2.98 9.05 -20.91
C VAL A 116 4.18 9.13 -21.86
N GLU A 117 4.07 9.90 -22.93
CA GLU A 117 5.15 10.07 -23.91
C GLU A 117 6.44 10.60 -23.27
N LYS A 118 6.34 11.65 -22.42
CA LYS A 118 7.49 12.23 -21.73
C LYS A 118 8.09 11.31 -20.67
N ALA A 119 7.27 10.52 -19.98
CA ALA A 119 7.72 9.51 -19.04
C ALA A 119 8.46 8.37 -19.76
N HIS A 120 7.90 7.87 -20.85
CA HIS A 120 8.52 6.83 -21.69
C HIS A 120 9.86 7.29 -22.25
N ALA A 121 9.97 8.53 -22.72
CA ALA A 121 11.25 9.12 -23.17
C ALA A 121 12.33 9.13 -22.06
N LYS A 122 11.92 9.05 -20.79
CA LYS A 122 12.82 8.95 -19.62
C LYS A 122 12.98 7.50 -19.11
N GLY A 123 12.34 6.52 -19.74
CA GLY A 123 12.33 5.11 -19.34
C GLY A 123 11.48 4.85 -18.09
N ILE A 124 10.43 5.64 -17.88
CA ILE A 124 9.48 5.53 -16.78
C ILE A 124 8.14 5.06 -17.32
N LYS A 125 7.57 4.01 -16.74
CA LYS A 125 6.27 3.44 -17.07
C LYS A 125 5.15 4.15 -16.32
N ILE A 126 3.93 4.17 -16.88
CA ILE A 126 2.76 4.80 -16.27
C ILE A 126 1.68 3.77 -15.97
N MET A 127 1.26 3.69 -14.72
CA MET A 127 0.16 2.87 -14.26
C MET A 127 -0.95 3.76 -13.68
N LEU A 128 -2.20 3.42 -13.97
CA LEU A 128 -3.37 4.10 -13.42
C LEU A 128 -4.07 3.24 -12.35
N ASP A 129 -4.96 3.88 -11.59
CA ASP A 129 -5.85 3.17 -10.67
C ASP A 129 -7.15 2.78 -11.40
N LEU A 130 -7.57 1.53 -11.31
CA LEU A 130 -8.77 0.99 -11.93
C LEU A 130 -9.77 0.59 -10.85
N VAL A 131 -10.82 1.37 -10.70
CA VAL A 131 -11.92 1.10 -9.78
C VAL A 131 -12.90 0.14 -10.43
N ALA A 132 -12.60 -1.16 -10.36
CA ALA A 132 -13.37 -2.18 -11.07
C ALA A 132 -14.69 -2.56 -10.37
N GLY A 133 -14.83 -2.32 -9.06
CA GLY A 133 -15.93 -2.87 -8.25
C GLY A 133 -17.19 -2.04 -8.19
N HIS A 134 -17.14 -0.76 -8.54
CA HIS A 134 -18.28 0.17 -8.38
C HIS A 134 -18.11 1.42 -9.25
N THR A 135 -19.15 2.22 -9.30
CA THR A 135 -19.12 3.58 -9.86
C THR A 135 -19.61 4.58 -8.81
N SER A 136 -19.58 5.87 -9.13
CA SER A 136 -20.38 6.85 -8.40
C SER A 136 -21.88 6.61 -8.63
N ASP A 137 -22.73 6.97 -7.68
CA ASP A 137 -24.18 7.08 -7.86
C ASP A 137 -24.58 8.14 -8.90
N LYS A 138 -23.64 9.00 -9.31
CA LYS A 138 -23.78 9.99 -10.39
C LYS A 138 -23.34 9.49 -11.76
N HIS A 139 -22.86 8.25 -11.85
CA HIS A 139 -22.42 7.67 -13.13
C HIS A 139 -23.61 7.51 -14.09
N PRO A 140 -23.50 7.87 -15.38
CA PRO A 140 -24.59 7.74 -16.35
C PRO A 140 -25.18 6.33 -16.44
N TRP A 141 -24.37 5.28 -16.27
CA TRP A 141 -24.86 3.89 -16.24
C TRP A 141 -25.80 3.65 -15.05
N PHE A 142 -25.44 4.14 -13.86
CA PHE A 142 -26.26 3.99 -12.67
C PHE A 142 -27.56 4.77 -12.81
N ILE A 143 -27.49 6.05 -13.24
CA ILE A 143 -28.66 6.89 -13.47
C ILE A 143 -29.62 6.24 -14.46
N GLN A 144 -29.11 5.64 -15.55
CA GLN A 144 -29.93 4.93 -16.50
C GLN A 144 -30.55 3.66 -15.89
N SER A 145 -29.76 2.91 -15.12
CA SER A 145 -30.23 1.67 -14.46
C SER A 145 -31.34 1.91 -13.43
N MET A 146 -31.46 3.13 -12.90
CA MET A 146 -32.53 3.52 -11.98
C MET A 146 -33.90 3.62 -12.65
N GLN A 147 -33.99 3.74 -13.99
CA GLN A 147 -35.22 4.06 -14.69
C GLN A 147 -36.04 2.82 -15.02
N ASP A 148 -35.45 1.81 -15.64
CA ASP A 148 -36.15 0.63 -16.14
C ASP A 148 -35.25 -0.61 -16.14
N THR A 149 -35.87 -1.81 -16.18
CA THR A 149 -35.22 -3.11 -16.28
C THR A 149 -34.77 -3.48 -17.70
N ASN A 150 -35.23 -2.78 -18.71
CA ASN A 150 -35.00 -3.11 -20.12
C ASN A 150 -34.00 -2.18 -20.82
N LEU A 151 -33.31 -1.32 -20.10
CA LEU A 151 -32.30 -0.42 -20.66
C LEU A 151 -30.92 -1.06 -20.67
N GLN A 152 -30.01 -0.52 -21.50
CA GLN A 152 -28.67 -1.06 -21.72
C GLN A 152 -27.89 -1.37 -20.46
N TYR A 153 -27.93 -0.48 -19.45
CA TYR A 153 -27.16 -0.61 -18.20
C TYR A 153 -27.97 -1.13 -17.02
N SER A 154 -29.21 -1.61 -17.29
CA SER A 154 -30.09 -2.08 -16.21
C SER A 154 -29.47 -3.15 -15.34
N ASP A 155 -28.77 -4.11 -15.93
CA ASP A 155 -28.17 -5.23 -15.22
C ASP A 155 -26.67 -5.03 -14.88
N TYR A 156 -26.15 -3.81 -15.09
CA TYR A 156 -24.80 -3.43 -14.64
C TYR A 156 -24.72 -3.29 -13.13
N TYR A 157 -25.87 -3.14 -12.45
CA TYR A 157 -25.96 -3.00 -10.99
C TYR A 157 -26.91 -4.02 -10.38
N ILE A 158 -26.77 -4.25 -9.08
CA ILE A 158 -27.57 -5.21 -8.34
C ILE A 158 -28.72 -4.48 -7.66
N TRP A 159 -29.94 -4.74 -8.13
CA TRP A 159 -31.17 -4.11 -7.66
C TRP A 159 -32.11 -5.12 -7.03
N SER A 160 -32.84 -4.74 -5.95
CA SER A 160 -33.84 -5.55 -5.28
C SER A 160 -35.06 -4.77 -4.85
N ASP A 161 -36.23 -5.39 -4.88
CA ASP A 161 -37.48 -4.84 -4.34
C ASP A 161 -37.62 -5.04 -2.82
N ARG A 162 -36.77 -5.86 -2.21
CA ARG A 162 -36.74 -6.16 -0.78
C ARG A 162 -35.29 -6.35 -0.29
N LEU A 163 -35.09 -6.22 1.01
CA LEU A 163 -33.83 -6.59 1.66
C LEU A 163 -33.74 -8.11 1.86
N PRO A 164 -32.53 -8.70 1.84
CA PRO A 164 -32.35 -10.15 1.95
C PRO A 164 -32.75 -10.70 3.33
N ASP A 165 -32.50 -9.95 4.39
CA ASP A 165 -32.69 -10.40 5.76
C ASP A 165 -32.81 -9.25 6.75
N GLN A 166 -33.14 -9.56 8.01
CA GLN A 166 -33.24 -8.59 9.12
C GLN A 166 -31.92 -7.89 9.43
N LYS A 167 -30.78 -8.53 9.15
CA LYS A 167 -29.48 -7.92 9.34
C LYS A 167 -29.30 -6.75 8.38
N ALA A 168 -29.66 -6.93 7.11
CA ALA A 168 -29.60 -5.86 6.12
C ALA A 168 -30.54 -4.68 6.48
N GLU A 169 -31.72 -4.97 7.03
CA GLU A 169 -32.63 -3.93 7.57
C GLU A 169 -31.98 -3.11 8.67
N LYS A 170 -31.42 -3.79 9.69
CA LYS A 170 -30.75 -3.16 10.82
C LYS A 170 -29.50 -2.36 10.41
N ASP A 171 -28.71 -2.90 9.50
CA ASP A 171 -27.52 -2.23 8.97
C ASP A 171 -27.92 -0.93 8.26
N LEU A 172 -28.95 -0.98 7.41
CA LEU A 172 -29.49 0.18 6.68
C LEU A 172 -30.02 1.24 7.64
N GLU A 173 -30.85 0.86 8.63
CA GLU A 173 -31.35 1.78 9.65
C GLU A 173 -30.21 2.46 10.43
N THR A 174 -29.17 1.71 10.76
CA THR A 174 -28.01 2.23 11.50
C THR A 174 -27.23 3.23 10.64
N MET A 175 -27.00 2.89 9.38
CA MET A 175 -26.30 3.75 8.45
C MET A 175 -27.06 5.07 8.19
N LEU A 176 -28.37 5.02 7.98
CA LEU A 176 -29.19 6.22 7.71
C LEU A 176 -29.28 7.19 8.89
N LYS A 177 -28.90 6.77 10.10
CA LYS A 177 -28.79 7.66 11.28
C LYS A 177 -27.47 8.43 11.32
N ASP A 178 -26.48 8.05 10.52
CA ASP A 178 -25.20 8.75 10.41
C ASP A 178 -25.38 10.02 9.56
N PRO A 179 -25.08 11.22 10.05
CA PRO A 179 -25.17 12.45 9.26
C PRO A 179 -24.25 12.42 8.02
N ASN A 180 -23.20 11.60 8.05
CA ASN A 180 -22.29 11.39 6.92
C ASN A 180 -22.53 10.04 6.21
N TYR A 181 -23.79 9.57 6.15
CA TYR A 181 -24.14 8.24 5.65
C TYR A 181 -23.59 7.95 4.24
N MET A 182 -23.41 8.98 3.39
CA MET A 182 -22.83 8.79 2.05
C MET A 182 -21.42 8.19 2.06
N GLN A 183 -20.67 8.37 3.16
CA GLN A 183 -19.35 7.81 3.40
C GLN A 183 -19.36 6.62 4.38
N ASN A 184 -20.54 6.10 4.70
CA ASN A 184 -20.68 5.01 5.64
C ASN A 184 -20.46 3.65 4.98
N THR A 185 -19.71 2.77 5.64
CA THR A 185 -19.37 1.43 5.16
C THR A 185 -20.26 0.32 5.71
N ILE A 186 -21.16 0.63 6.65
CA ILE A 186 -22.03 -0.37 7.28
C ILE A 186 -23.01 -0.94 6.27
N GLY A 187 -23.19 -2.26 6.29
CA GLY A 187 -24.13 -2.97 5.42
C GLY A 187 -23.74 -2.96 3.94
N LYS A 188 -24.59 -3.52 3.13
CA LYS A 188 -24.39 -3.66 1.67
C LYS A 188 -25.52 -3.05 0.83
N TRP A 189 -26.63 -2.66 1.46
CA TRP A 189 -27.83 -2.23 0.77
C TRP A 189 -28.16 -0.78 1.06
N MET A 190 -28.55 -0.06 0.02
CA MET A 190 -29.03 1.30 0.05
C MET A 190 -30.49 1.37 -0.34
N LYS A 191 -31.25 2.26 0.34
CA LYS A 191 -32.61 2.60 -0.08
C LYS A 191 -32.54 3.43 -1.36
N SER A 192 -33.46 3.18 -2.28
CA SER A 192 -33.60 3.91 -3.53
C SER A 192 -35.00 4.51 -3.64
N ASP A 193 -35.07 5.75 -4.16
CA ASP A 193 -36.31 6.37 -4.60
C ASP A 193 -36.50 6.26 -6.13
N ALA A 194 -35.72 5.39 -6.77
CA ALA A 194 -35.79 5.15 -8.20
C ALA A 194 -37.10 4.47 -8.63
N PRO A 195 -37.59 4.72 -9.84
CA PRO A 195 -38.78 4.03 -10.36
C PRO A 195 -38.67 2.51 -10.41
N ARG A 196 -37.47 2.01 -10.61
CA ARG A 196 -37.21 0.58 -10.85
C ARG A 196 -37.42 -0.30 -9.62
N ASN A 197 -36.66 -0.07 -8.53
CA ASN A 197 -36.61 -0.94 -7.34
C ASN A 197 -36.34 -0.13 -6.06
N LYS A 198 -36.69 -0.72 -4.92
CA LYS A 198 -36.57 -0.06 -3.60
C LYS A 198 -35.15 0.02 -3.07
N TYR A 199 -34.27 -0.91 -3.52
CA TYR A 199 -32.93 -1.05 -2.95
C TYR A 199 -31.93 -1.37 -4.05
N TYR A 200 -30.68 -0.88 -3.85
CA TYR A 200 -29.51 -1.29 -4.65
C TYR A 200 -28.37 -1.70 -3.74
N MET A 201 -27.48 -2.54 -4.27
CA MET A 201 -26.28 -2.95 -3.53
C MET A 201 -25.17 -1.92 -3.70
N LYS A 202 -24.52 -1.54 -2.60
CA LYS A 202 -23.28 -0.75 -2.61
C LYS A 202 -22.04 -1.63 -2.45
N ASN A 203 -20.90 -1.16 -2.93
CA ASN A 203 -19.61 -1.85 -2.73
C ASN A 203 -18.93 -1.41 -1.43
N PHE A 204 -18.52 -0.15 -1.34
CA PHE A 204 -17.81 0.39 -0.19
C PHE A 204 -18.63 1.51 0.49
N TYR A 205 -18.56 2.75 0.02
CA TYR A 205 -19.39 3.84 0.52
C TYR A 205 -20.81 3.80 -0.05
N ALA A 206 -21.73 4.47 0.64
CA ALA A 206 -23.12 4.53 0.21
C ALA A 206 -23.30 5.12 -1.20
N CYS A 207 -22.45 6.10 -1.58
CA CYS A 207 -22.43 6.70 -2.93
C CYS A 207 -21.79 5.82 -4.02
N GLN A 208 -21.39 4.58 -3.68
CA GLN A 208 -20.65 3.69 -4.58
C GLN A 208 -21.48 2.43 -4.91
N PRO A 209 -22.48 2.51 -5.82
CA PRO A 209 -23.24 1.35 -6.25
C PRO A 209 -22.35 0.28 -6.88
N SER A 210 -22.52 -0.96 -6.43
CA SER A 210 -21.71 -2.11 -6.84
C SER A 210 -22.02 -2.51 -8.28
N LEU A 211 -20.97 -2.62 -9.11
CA LEU A 211 -21.09 -3.26 -10.41
C LEU A 211 -21.40 -4.76 -10.26
N ASN A 212 -22.21 -5.28 -11.16
CA ASN A 212 -22.71 -6.64 -11.13
C ASN A 212 -21.82 -7.61 -11.90
N TYR A 213 -20.84 -8.20 -11.21
CA TYR A 213 -20.03 -9.30 -11.76
C TYR A 213 -20.64 -10.68 -11.50
N GLY A 214 -21.83 -10.71 -10.93
CA GLY A 214 -22.57 -11.93 -10.63
C GLY A 214 -22.26 -12.53 -9.26
N TYR A 215 -22.99 -13.59 -8.99
CA TYR A 215 -22.87 -14.42 -7.79
C TYR A 215 -22.29 -15.77 -8.17
N ALA A 216 -21.30 -16.24 -7.43
CA ALA A 216 -20.75 -17.59 -7.62
C ALA A 216 -21.78 -18.69 -7.26
N ASN A 217 -22.57 -18.42 -6.22
CA ASN A 217 -23.61 -19.33 -5.73
C ASN A 217 -24.91 -18.52 -5.50
N PRO A 218 -25.71 -18.28 -6.58
CA PRO A 218 -26.97 -17.55 -6.46
C PRO A 218 -27.97 -18.30 -5.56
N ASP A 219 -28.65 -17.58 -4.67
CA ASP A 219 -29.77 -18.13 -3.90
C ASP A 219 -31.06 -18.07 -4.78
N PRO A 220 -31.74 -19.19 -5.04
CA PRO A 220 -32.96 -19.22 -5.83
C PRO A 220 -34.12 -18.40 -5.24
N ASN A 221 -34.07 -18.07 -3.95
CA ASN A 221 -35.03 -17.19 -3.29
C ASN A 221 -34.73 -15.70 -3.51
N HIS A 222 -33.59 -15.36 -4.09
CA HIS A 222 -33.14 -14.01 -4.34
C HIS A 222 -33.06 -13.74 -5.85
N PRO A 223 -34.16 -13.33 -6.51
CA PRO A 223 -34.21 -13.17 -7.97
C PRO A 223 -33.22 -12.12 -8.54
N TRP A 224 -32.63 -11.27 -7.68
CA TRP A 224 -31.59 -10.32 -8.07
C TRP A 224 -30.18 -10.93 -8.13
N GLU A 225 -30.00 -12.14 -7.63
CA GLU A 225 -28.71 -12.84 -7.64
C GLU A 225 -28.49 -13.51 -9.00
N GLN A 226 -27.97 -12.77 -9.95
CA GLN A 226 -27.58 -13.32 -11.25
C GLN A 226 -26.28 -14.12 -11.11
N GLY A 227 -26.21 -15.29 -11.75
CA GLY A 227 -24.97 -16.06 -11.84
C GLY A 227 -23.93 -15.34 -12.70
N VAL A 228 -22.64 -15.69 -12.52
CA VAL A 228 -21.50 -15.05 -13.24
C VAL A 228 -21.63 -15.11 -14.77
N ASP A 229 -22.34 -16.10 -15.29
CA ASP A 229 -22.56 -16.29 -16.73
C ASP A 229 -23.80 -15.61 -17.29
N ALA A 230 -24.57 -14.93 -16.46
CA ALA A 230 -25.72 -14.15 -16.92
C ALA A 230 -25.32 -12.99 -17.83
N PRO A 231 -26.24 -12.49 -18.69
CA PRO A 231 -25.94 -11.43 -19.64
C PRO A 231 -25.40 -10.14 -18.99
N GLY A 232 -25.96 -9.70 -17.86
CA GLY A 232 -25.54 -8.50 -17.14
C GLY A 232 -24.09 -8.60 -16.66
N PRO A 233 -23.70 -9.61 -15.84
CA PRO A 233 -22.31 -9.84 -15.45
C PRO A 233 -21.31 -9.96 -16.61
N LYS A 234 -21.69 -10.62 -17.71
CA LYS A 234 -20.86 -10.69 -18.93
C LYS A 234 -20.66 -9.32 -19.58
N ALA A 235 -21.70 -8.50 -19.62
CA ALA A 235 -21.61 -7.16 -20.17
C ALA A 235 -20.70 -6.26 -19.33
N VAL A 236 -20.76 -6.37 -18.00
CA VAL A 236 -19.87 -5.63 -17.08
C VAL A 236 -18.41 -6.06 -17.27
N ARG A 237 -18.13 -7.38 -17.40
CA ARG A 237 -16.76 -7.84 -17.71
C ARG A 237 -16.24 -7.34 -19.06
N GLN A 238 -17.11 -7.31 -20.07
CA GLN A 238 -16.73 -6.76 -21.39
C GLN A 238 -16.41 -5.26 -21.28
N GLU A 239 -17.19 -4.52 -20.49
CA GLU A 239 -16.93 -3.10 -20.29
C GLU A 239 -15.64 -2.85 -19.51
N LEU A 240 -15.28 -3.70 -18.55
CA LEU A 240 -13.98 -3.65 -17.89
C LEU A 240 -12.83 -3.81 -18.91
N LYS A 241 -12.94 -4.76 -19.85
CA LYS A 241 -11.97 -4.92 -20.94
C LYS A 241 -11.92 -3.68 -21.85
N ASN A 242 -13.07 -3.06 -22.15
CA ASN A 242 -13.13 -1.85 -22.97
C ASN A 242 -12.40 -0.67 -22.29
N ILE A 243 -12.59 -0.48 -20.98
CA ILE A 243 -11.89 0.56 -20.19
C ILE A 243 -10.37 0.33 -20.24
N ILE A 244 -9.94 -0.91 -19.97
CA ILE A 244 -8.53 -1.28 -20.00
C ILE A 244 -7.92 -1.01 -21.40
N ALA A 245 -8.58 -1.49 -22.47
CA ALA A 245 -8.14 -1.30 -23.85
C ALA A 245 -8.03 0.17 -24.24
N PHE A 246 -8.98 1.01 -23.81
CA PHE A 246 -8.98 2.44 -24.09
C PHE A 246 -7.70 3.14 -23.58
N TRP A 247 -7.31 2.87 -22.34
CA TRP A 247 -6.14 3.50 -21.74
C TRP A 247 -4.83 2.85 -22.20
N TYR A 248 -4.81 1.55 -22.41
CA TYR A 248 -3.66 0.86 -23.03
C TYR A 248 -3.40 1.39 -24.44
N GLY A 249 -4.47 1.64 -25.22
CA GLY A 249 -4.38 2.30 -26.52
C GLY A 249 -3.83 3.74 -26.48
N LYS A 250 -3.80 4.37 -25.31
CA LYS A 250 -3.18 5.69 -25.08
C LYS A 250 -1.76 5.60 -24.48
N GLY A 251 -1.20 4.40 -24.39
CA GLY A 251 0.17 4.16 -23.95
C GLY A 251 0.34 3.94 -22.44
N VAL A 252 -0.75 3.81 -21.67
CA VAL A 252 -0.66 3.41 -20.26
C VAL A 252 -0.12 1.99 -20.17
N ASP A 253 0.81 1.72 -19.25
CA ASP A 253 1.56 0.46 -19.16
C ASP A 253 0.96 -0.54 -18.16
N GLY A 254 -0.04 -0.14 -17.39
CA GLY A 254 -0.65 -1.04 -16.42
C GLY A 254 -1.70 -0.38 -15.55
N PHE A 255 -2.33 -1.22 -14.72
CA PHE A 255 -3.29 -0.77 -13.72
C PHE A 255 -3.01 -1.35 -12.35
N ARG A 256 -3.25 -0.53 -11.32
CA ARG A 256 -3.56 -1.04 -9.97
C ARG A 256 -5.07 -1.17 -9.86
N VAL A 257 -5.55 -2.34 -9.51
CA VAL A 257 -6.99 -2.62 -9.42
C VAL A 257 -7.45 -2.51 -7.97
N ASP A 258 -8.38 -1.58 -7.76
CA ASP A 258 -8.99 -1.32 -6.46
C ASP A 258 -9.88 -2.49 -6.02
N MET A 259 -9.76 -2.90 -4.74
CA MET A 259 -10.59 -3.94 -4.12
C MET A 259 -10.78 -5.21 -5.00
N ALA A 260 -9.73 -5.65 -5.67
CA ALA A 260 -9.74 -6.68 -6.72
C ALA A 260 -10.42 -8.00 -6.33
N ASN A 261 -10.47 -8.32 -5.04
CA ASN A 261 -11.06 -9.55 -4.48
C ASN A 261 -12.57 -9.49 -4.24
N SER A 262 -13.22 -8.34 -4.48
CA SER A 262 -14.60 -8.06 -4.03
C SER A 262 -15.66 -8.15 -5.14
N LEU A 263 -15.27 -8.38 -6.39
CA LEU A 263 -16.14 -8.24 -7.57
C LEU A 263 -17.27 -9.28 -7.58
N VAL A 264 -16.93 -10.56 -7.57
CA VAL A 264 -17.91 -11.66 -7.54
C VAL A 264 -18.51 -11.83 -6.15
N LYS A 265 -19.83 -11.95 -6.07
CA LYS A 265 -20.55 -12.08 -4.78
C LYS A 265 -20.74 -13.55 -4.41
N ASN A 266 -20.86 -13.82 -3.10
CA ASN A 266 -21.07 -15.18 -2.54
C ASN A 266 -20.07 -16.22 -3.07
N ASP A 267 -18.80 -15.82 -3.28
CA ASP A 267 -17.70 -16.65 -3.80
C ASP A 267 -16.77 -17.05 -2.64
N LYS A 268 -17.23 -18.02 -1.82
CA LYS A 268 -16.51 -18.47 -0.62
C LYS A 268 -15.18 -19.14 -0.98
N ASP A 269 -15.18 -19.93 -2.04
CA ASP A 269 -14.04 -20.71 -2.49
C ASP A 269 -13.11 -19.91 -3.43
N LYS A 270 -13.43 -18.66 -3.69
CA LYS A 270 -12.68 -17.76 -4.58
C LYS A 270 -12.57 -18.24 -6.04
N LYS A 271 -13.34 -19.25 -6.42
CA LYS A 271 -13.26 -19.87 -7.74
C LYS A 271 -13.63 -18.90 -8.86
N GLU A 272 -14.76 -18.23 -8.73
CA GLU A 272 -15.28 -17.40 -9.79
C GLU A 272 -14.55 -16.05 -9.91
N ILE A 273 -14.04 -15.49 -8.80
CA ILE A 273 -13.18 -14.32 -8.87
C ILE A 273 -11.81 -14.65 -9.52
N LEU A 274 -11.27 -15.85 -9.28
CA LEU A 274 -10.07 -16.31 -9.97
C LEU A 274 -10.32 -16.47 -11.47
N ASN A 275 -11.42 -17.11 -11.86
CA ASN A 275 -11.79 -17.31 -13.25
C ASN A 275 -11.97 -15.97 -13.98
N LEU A 276 -12.62 -14.99 -13.34
CA LEU A 276 -12.80 -13.66 -13.90
C LEU A 276 -11.44 -12.99 -14.22
N TRP A 277 -10.52 -12.99 -13.27
CA TRP A 277 -9.23 -12.33 -13.49
C TRP A 277 -8.32 -13.08 -14.44
N ARG A 278 -8.42 -14.42 -14.52
CA ARG A 278 -7.75 -15.22 -15.55
C ARG A 278 -8.25 -14.86 -16.95
N GLU A 279 -9.56 -14.76 -17.13
CA GLU A 279 -10.16 -14.31 -18.39
C GLU A 279 -9.62 -12.93 -18.82
N ILE A 280 -9.52 -11.99 -17.87
CA ILE A 280 -8.98 -10.65 -18.13
C ILE A 280 -7.47 -10.73 -18.43
N ARG A 281 -6.72 -11.56 -17.71
CA ARG A 281 -5.29 -11.71 -17.91
C ARG A 281 -4.95 -12.34 -19.27
N GLU A 282 -5.61 -13.43 -19.63
CA GLU A 282 -5.43 -14.10 -20.93
C GLU A 282 -5.73 -13.13 -22.08
N TRP A 283 -6.86 -12.44 -22.00
CA TRP A 283 -7.21 -11.40 -22.96
C TRP A 283 -6.16 -10.26 -23.00
N SER A 284 -5.64 -9.84 -21.86
CA SER A 284 -4.62 -8.79 -21.79
C SER A 284 -3.30 -9.25 -22.39
N ASP A 285 -2.83 -10.45 -22.09
CA ASP A 285 -1.58 -10.98 -22.65
C ASP A 285 -1.63 -11.18 -24.17
N GLU A 286 -2.78 -11.58 -24.72
CA GLU A 286 -2.99 -11.72 -26.16
C GLU A 286 -2.92 -10.37 -26.90
N ASN A 287 -3.42 -9.29 -26.29
CA ASN A 287 -3.56 -7.98 -26.95
C ASN A 287 -2.50 -6.96 -26.50
N TYR A 288 -1.96 -7.11 -25.27
CA TYR A 288 -1.09 -6.14 -24.60
C TYR A 288 -0.02 -6.85 -23.72
N PRO A 289 0.91 -7.63 -24.29
CA PRO A 289 1.78 -8.56 -23.55
C PRO A 289 2.75 -7.89 -22.55
N ASP A 290 3.08 -6.61 -22.74
CA ASP A 290 4.02 -5.87 -21.87
C ASP A 290 3.32 -5.06 -20.75
N HIS A 291 2.01 -5.23 -20.59
CA HIS A 291 1.22 -4.50 -19.61
C HIS A 291 1.11 -5.24 -18.27
N VAL A 292 0.82 -4.50 -17.21
CA VAL A 292 0.84 -5.00 -15.83
C VAL A 292 -0.51 -4.80 -15.17
N LEU A 293 -0.99 -5.85 -14.51
CA LEU A 293 -2.08 -5.79 -13.55
C LEU A 293 -1.51 -5.98 -12.13
N MET A 294 -1.71 -5.00 -11.27
CA MET A 294 -1.36 -5.01 -9.85
C MET A 294 -2.64 -4.94 -9.02
N ALA A 295 -2.79 -5.82 -8.05
CA ALA A 295 -4.02 -5.86 -7.24
C ALA A 295 -3.87 -5.18 -5.89
N GLU A 296 -4.94 -4.56 -5.43
CA GLU A 296 -5.19 -4.38 -4.02
C GLU A 296 -5.94 -5.62 -3.49
N TRP A 297 -5.19 -6.62 -3.00
CA TRP A 297 -5.79 -7.85 -2.48
C TRP A 297 -5.22 -8.25 -1.11
N GLY A 298 -3.91 -8.20 -0.95
CA GLY A 298 -3.22 -8.56 0.28
C GLY A 298 -3.31 -10.06 0.60
N SER A 299 -3.43 -10.89 -0.44
CA SER A 299 -3.44 -12.35 -0.34
C SER A 299 -2.76 -12.94 -1.59
N PRO A 300 -1.41 -12.88 -1.66
CA PRO A 300 -0.67 -13.13 -2.89
C PRO A 300 -0.92 -14.51 -3.51
N LYS A 301 -1.16 -15.53 -2.70
CA LYS A 301 -1.46 -16.87 -3.23
C LYS A 301 -2.74 -16.90 -4.07
N TRP A 302 -3.79 -16.19 -3.65
CA TRP A 302 -5.02 -16.07 -4.42
C TRP A 302 -4.87 -15.08 -5.59
N CYS A 303 -4.32 -13.92 -5.30
CA CYS A 303 -4.15 -12.85 -6.26
C CYS A 303 -3.30 -13.30 -7.46
N LEU A 304 -2.09 -13.81 -7.22
CA LEU A 304 -1.17 -14.19 -8.29
C LEU A 304 -1.65 -15.46 -9.03
N ALA A 305 -2.33 -16.38 -8.34
CA ALA A 305 -2.99 -17.51 -8.99
C ALA A 305 -4.16 -17.11 -9.87
N SER A 306 -4.71 -15.91 -9.72
CA SER A 306 -5.75 -15.36 -10.59
C SER A 306 -5.21 -14.65 -11.84
N GLY A 307 -3.87 -14.55 -12.00
CA GLY A 307 -3.25 -13.95 -13.18
C GLY A 307 -2.70 -12.54 -12.99
N TYR A 308 -2.80 -11.94 -11.80
CA TYR A 308 -2.14 -10.68 -11.54
C TYR A 308 -0.62 -10.82 -11.58
N ASN A 309 0.06 -9.76 -12.05
CA ASN A 309 1.52 -9.70 -12.02
C ASN A 309 2.05 -9.35 -10.63
N VAL A 310 1.29 -8.55 -9.87
CA VAL A 310 1.71 -8.03 -8.56
C VAL A 310 0.54 -8.03 -7.59
N ASP A 311 0.78 -8.51 -6.36
CA ASP A 311 -0.05 -8.20 -5.19
C ASP A 311 0.74 -7.35 -4.21
N MET A 312 0.05 -6.51 -3.44
CA MET A 312 0.67 -5.61 -2.47
C MET A 312 0.59 -6.18 -1.05
N ASP A 313 1.70 -6.06 -0.32
CA ASP A 313 1.76 -6.28 1.12
C ASP A 313 1.11 -5.10 1.85
N LEU A 314 -0.19 -5.21 2.07
CA LEU A 314 -0.99 -4.14 2.67
C LEU A 314 -0.81 -4.11 4.18
N ASN A 315 -0.26 -3.03 4.70
CA ASN A 315 0.02 -2.84 6.12
C ASN A 315 -1.22 -2.96 7.03
N SER A 316 -2.43 -2.89 6.48
CA SER A 316 -3.68 -2.88 7.26
C SER A 316 -4.37 -4.23 7.39
N THR A 317 -4.13 -5.16 6.48
CA THR A 317 -5.00 -6.35 6.31
C THR A 317 -4.53 -7.59 7.05
N LYS A 318 -3.22 -7.73 7.28
CA LYS A 318 -2.66 -8.88 7.99
C LYS A 318 -1.95 -8.44 9.27
N ALA A 319 -2.21 -9.15 10.36
CA ALA A 319 -1.62 -8.84 11.66
C ALA A 319 -0.09 -8.84 11.66
N HIS A 320 0.51 -9.69 10.82
CA HIS A 320 1.96 -9.90 10.75
C HIS A 320 2.70 -8.65 10.24
N ASN A 321 2.34 -8.14 9.07
CA ASN A 321 2.99 -6.96 8.52
C ASN A 321 2.73 -5.71 9.34
N ARG A 322 1.51 -5.57 9.82
CA ARG A 322 1.12 -4.43 10.61
C ARG A 322 1.97 -4.24 11.85
N ARG A 323 2.36 -5.35 12.52
CA ARG A 323 3.23 -5.31 13.71
C ARG A 323 4.66 -4.88 13.39
N MET A 324 5.09 -4.99 12.14
CA MET A 324 6.39 -4.45 11.73
C MET A 324 6.37 -2.92 11.64
N TYR A 325 5.27 -2.34 11.16
CA TYR A 325 5.12 -0.91 10.90
C TYR A 325 4.43 -0.14 12.04
N PHE A 326 3.33 -0.69 12.58
CA PHE A 326 2.44 0.00 13.49
C PHE A 326 2.13 -0.87 14.69
N ASP A 327 1.82 -0.23 15.82
CA ASP A 327 1.02 -0.85 16.86
C ASP A 327 -0.42 -1.08 16.35
N ARG A 328 -1.11 -2.08 16.91
CA ARG A 328 -2.49 -2.39 16.53
C ARG A 328 -3.39 -1.16 16.62
N LYS A 329 -4.25 -0.98 15.65
CA LYS A 329 -5.28 0.07 15.58
C LYS A 329 -4.78 1.47 15.26
N HIS A 330 -3.76 1.65 14.44
CA HIS A 330 -3.27 2.94 13.96
C HIS A 330 -2.69 3.89 15.02
N GLN A 331 -2.05 3.36 16.08
CA GLN A 331 -2.02 4.17 17.26
C GLN A 331 -0.70 4.58 17.81
N ALA A 332 0.34 4.08 17.39
CA ALA A 332 1.69 4.51 17.66
C ALA A 332 2.62 3.46 17.11
N ASP A 333 3.79 3.86 16.75
CA ASP A 333 4.85 2.97 16.35
C ASP A 333 5.53 2.29 17.56
N GLY A 334 5.13 2.63 18.78
CA GLY A 334 5.75 2.17 20.02
C GLY A 334 5.72 0.67 20.21
N GLY A 335 4.65 0.00 19.80
CA GLY A 335 4.50 -1.46 19.84
C GLY A 335 4.92 -2.18 18.58
N SER A 336 5.44 -1.46 17.57
CA SER A 336 5.90 -2.06 16.32
C SER A 336 7.33 -2.60 16.45
N TYR A 337 7.69 -3.55 15.58
CA TYR A 337 9.06 -4.07 15.54
C TYR A 337 10.07 -2.95 15.24
N PHE A 338 9.76 -2.04 14.30
CA PHE A 338 10.61 -0.91 13.92
C PHE A 338 10.43 0.31 14.82
N SER A 339 10.45 0.11 16.14
CA SER A 339 10.37 1.19 17.13
C SER A 339 11.68 1.33 17.94
N LEU A 340 11.97 2.53 18.44
CA LEU A 340 13.15 2.79 19.27
C LEU A 340 13.15 2.00 20.58
N ASN A 341 11.98 1.72 21.13
CA ASN A 341 11.84 0.98 22.39
C ASN A 341 11.93 -0.55 22.20
N GLY A 342 12.26 -1.03 20.99
CA GLY A 342 12.45 -2.44 20.72
C GLY A 342 11.17 -3.26 20.78
N GLY A 343 10.07 -2.75 20.21
CA GLY A 343 8.79 -3.45 20.12
C GLY A 343 8.05 -3.58 21.46
N GLN A 344 8.43 -2.81 22.49
CA GLN A 344 7.66 -2.76 23.72
C GLN A 344 6.29 -2.10 23.46
N PRO A 345 5.22 -2.59 24.12
CA PRO A 345 3.89 -2.05 23.90
C PRO A 345 3.83 -0.55 24.10
N SER A 346 3.10 0.16 23.22
CA SER A 346 2.77 1.55 23.46
C SER A 346 1.76 1.65 24.59
N VAL A 347 2.01 2.57 25.52
CA VAL A 347 1.09 2.89 26.61
C VAL A 347 0.26 4.15 26.32
N LYS A 348 0.50 4.78 25.17
CA LYS A 348 -0.22 5.97 24.70
C LYS A 348 -0.61 5.82 23.25
N ASP A 349 -1.75 6.40 22.89
CA ASP A 349 -2.19 6.55 21.51
C ASP A 349 -1.43 7.67 20.76
N LEU A 350 -1.75 7.88 19.50
CA LEU A 350 -1.15 8.96 18.67
C LEU A 350 -1.49 10.36 19.17
N TYR A 351 -2.56 10.50 19.95
CA TYR A 351 -2.98 11.76 20.56
C TYR A 351 -2.25 12.03 21.88
N GLY A 352 -1.47 11.07 22.38
CA GLY A 352 -0.78 11.15 23.68
C GLY A 352 -1.62 10.73 24.87
N ASN A 353 -2.84 10.25 24.67
CA ASN A 353 -3.71 9.74 25.72
C ASN A 353 -3.24 8.37 26.20
N ALA A 354 -3.35 8.12 27.50
CA ALA A 354 -3.05 6.80 28.05
C ALA A 354 -4.03 5.74 27.55
N TRP A 355 -3.51 4.59 27.14
CA TRP A 355 -4.34 3.43 26.83
C TRP A 355 -4.97 2.84 28.09
N PRO A 356 -6.22 2.36 28.01
CA PRO A 356 -6.75 1.45 29.01
C PRO A 356 -5.82 0.22 29.12
N GLU A 357 -5.51 -0.20 30.33
CA GLU A 357 -4.55 -1.28 30.58
C GLU A 357 -4.93 -2.59 29.88
N ASP A 358 -6.22 -2.89 29.75
CA ASP A 358 -6.75 -4.05 29.05
C ASP A 358 -6.61 -3.99 27.53
N LYS A 359 -6.22 -2.84 26.97
CA LYS A 359 -5.96 -2.63 25.53
C LYS A 359 -4.49 -2.69 25.16
N ILE A 360 -3.60 -2.71 26.13
CA ILE A 360 -2.15 -2.80 25.90
C ILE A 360 -1.78 -4.26 25.60
N ASP A 361 -1.29 -4.55 24.40
CA ASP A 361 -0.82 -5.88 24.03
C ASP A 361 0.59 -6.13 24.61
N ARG A 362 0.64 -6.68 25.82
CA ARG A 362 1.88 -7.07 26.49
C ARG A 362 2.31 -8.50 26.17
N LYS A 363 1.54 -9.24 25.38
CA LYS A 363 1.79 -10.66 25.12
C LYS A 363 2.65 -10.91 23.90
N THR A 364 2.60 -10.02 22.92
CA THR A 364 3.35 -10.18 21.67
C THR A 364 4.78 -9.66 21.85
N THR A 365 5.74 -10.55 21.74
CA THR A 365 7.16 -10.23 21.82
C THR A 365 7.74 -9.79 20.47
N PRO A 366 8.86 -9.04 20.45
CA PRO A 366 9.57 -8.74 19.20
C PRO A 366 9.99 -9.99 18.40
N ALA A 367 10.32 -11.09 19.08
CA ALA A 367 10.66 -12.34 18.43
C ALA A 367 9.46 -12.94 17.70
N GLU A 368 8.29 -12.97 18.34
CA GLU A 368 7.04 -13.41 17.70
C GLU A 368 6.67 -12.52 16.52
N MET A 369 6.78 -11.19 16.64
CA MET A 369 6.51 -10.26 15.53
C MET A 369 7.38 -10.57 14.30
N LEU A 370 8.70 -10.72 14.52
CA LEU A 370 9.66 -10.98 13.46
C LEU A 370 9.45 -12.37 12.85
N LYS A 371 9.21 -13.38 13.70
CA LYS A 371 8.98 -14.76 13.23
C LYS A 371 7.70 -14.86 12.40
N GLU A 372 6.59 -14.33 12.89
CA GLU A 372 5.32 -14.31 12.16
C GLU A 372 5.47 -13.60 10.79
N TYR A 373 6.20 -12.48 10.75
CA TYR A 373 6.48 -11.78 9.51
C TYR A 373 7.34 -12.63 8.56
N TYR A 374 8.44 -13.19 9.04
CA TYR A 374 9.34 -14.01 8.23
C TYR A 374 8.63 -15.25 7.67
N ASP A 375 7.90 -15.98 8.50
CA ASP A 375 7.16 -17.16 8.09
C ASP A 375 6.12 -16.80 7.00
N TYR A 376 5.33 -15.75 7.23
CA TYR A 376 4.32 -15.29 6.29
C TYR A 376 4.93 -14.79 4.97
N PHE A 377 5.92 -13.90 5.06
CA PHE A 377 6.50 -13.28 3.86
C PHE A 377 7.24 -14.30 3.01
N THR A 378 8.03 -15.18 3.64
CA THR A 378 8.76 -16.25 2.94
C THR A 378 7.78 -17.20 2.25
N ASP A 379 6.76 -17.67 2.97
CA ASP A 379 5.72 -18.54 2.40
C ASP A 379 5.01 -17.88 1.21
N CYS A 380 4.70 -16.60 1.31
CA CYS A 380 4.09 -15.87 0.19
C CYS A 380 5.03 -15.80 -1.02
N VAL A 381 6.29 -15.40 -0.83
CA VAL A 381 7.26 -15.23 -1.92
C VAL A 381 7.60 -16.59 -2.58
N GLU A 382 7.84 -17.62 -1.78
CA GLU A 382 8.20 -18.95 -2.30
C GLU A 382 7.04 -19.62 -3.03
N SER A 383 5.84 -19.61 -2.43
CA SER A 383 4.68 -20.28 -3.01
C SER A 383 4.15 -19.62 -4.28
N THR A 384 4.51 -18.35 -4.53
CA THR A 384 4.08 -17.60 -5.72
C THR A 384 5.24 -17.28 -6.68
N SER A 385 6.41 -17.86 -6.43
CA SER A 385 7.66 -17.54 -7.14
C SER A 385 7.61 -17.73 -8.67
N THR A 386 6.69 -18.52 -9.19
CA THR A 386 6.47 -18.71 -10.63
C THR A 386 5.31 -17.90 -11.19
N MET A 387 4.46 -17.31 -10.34
CA MET A 387 3.19 -16.68 -10.74
C MET A 387 3.30 -15.17 -10.94
N GLY A 388 4.00 -14.47 -10.06
CA GLY A 388 4.10 -13.01 -10.05
C GLY A 388 5.00 -12.51 -8.93
N TYR A 389 4.73 -11.27 -8.46
CA TYR A 389 5.55 -10.61 -7.45
C TYR A 389 4.71 -10.13 -6.26
N PHE A 390 5.25 -10.29 -5.06
CA PHE A 390 4.67 -9.75 -3.85
C PHE A 390 5.42 -8.47 -3.45
N ALA A 391 4.73 -7.33 -3.53
CA ALA A 391 5.33 -6.01 -3.36
C ALA A 391 5.23 -5.51 -1.91
N SER A 392 6.33 -4.93 -1.40
CA SER A 392 6.38 -4.25 -0.11
C SER A 392 6.23 -2.75 -0.30
N ILE A 393 5.35 -2.09 0.50
CA ILE A 393 5.03 -0.68 0.38
C ILE A 393 5.60 0.14 1.53
N THR A 394 6.03 1.39 1.31
CA THR A 394 6.40 2.32 2.39
C THR A 394 5.18 2.87 3.11
N GLY A 395 4.12 3.07 2.39
CA GLY A 395 2.83 3.58 2.80
C GLY A 395 1.94 3.72 1.59
N ASN A 396 0.75 4.28 1.75
CA ASN A 396 -0.12 4.66 0.64
C ASN A 396 -1.12 5.75 1.08
N HIS A 397 -2.04 6.11 0.21
CA HIS A 397 -3.07 7.13 0.44
C HIS A 397 -4.16 6.73 1.47
N ASP A 398 -4.20 5.46 1.91
CA ASP A 398 -5.14 4.91 2.90
C ASP A 398 -4.51 4.65 4.27
N HIS A 399 -3.20 4.66 4.36
CA HIS A 399 -2.44 4.36 5.57
C HIS A 399 -1.43 5.45 5.88
N LEU A 400 -1.12 5.58 7.17
CA LEU A 400 -0.10 6.51 7.63
C LEU A 400 1.28 6.15 7.01
N ARG A 401 2.10 7.18 6.79
CA ARG A 401 3.46 7.06 6.25
C ARG A 401 4.40 6.36 7.24
N ILE A 402 5.58 5.96 6.77
CA ILE A 402 6.64 5.45 7.66
C ILE A 402 7.06 6.50 8.72
N ASN A 403 6.99 7.80 8.43
CA ASN A 403 7.18 8.87 9.41
C ASN A 403 5.86 9.17 10.14
N MET A 404 5.68 8.53 11.29
CA MET A 404 4.50 8.70 12.14
C MET A 404 4.83 8.48 13.62
N GLY A 405 3.99 8.99 14.50
CA GLY A 405 4.12 8.74 15.93
C GLY A 405 5.50 9.15 16.48
N ALA A 406 6.15 8.26 17.22
CA ALA A 406 7.48 8.45 17.76
C ALA A 406 8.61 8.09 16.77
N ARG A 407 8.31 7.43 15.65
CA ARG A 407 9.26 7.19 14.56
C ARG A 407 9.33 8.43 13.68
N ASN A 408 10.24 9.35 14.01
CA ASN A 408 10.24 10.69 13.45
C ASN A 408 11.64 11.29 13.19
N THR A 409 12.70 10.49 13.32
CA THR A 409 14.06 10.94 13.01
C THR A 409 14.55 10.40 11.67
N PRO A 410 15.44 11.14 10.96
CA PRO A 410 15.98 10.68 9.68
C PRO A 410 16.55 9.25 9.71
N ASP A 411 17.30 8.89 10.74
CA ASP A 411 17.94 7.57 10.82
C ASP A 411 16.92 6.43 11.01
N GLN A 412 15.85 6.65 11.78
CA GLN A 412 14.76 5.69 11.88
C GLN A 412 14.10 5.43 10.53
N LEU A 413 13.89 6.50 9.74
CA LEU A 413 13.27 6.39 8.42
C LEU A 413 14.21 5.72 7.42
N LYS A 414 15.51 6.00 7.46
CA LYS A 414 16.51 5.31 6.64
C LYS A 414 16.59 3.81 6.93
N VAL A 415 16.44 3.38 8.20
CA VAL A 415 16.34 1.95 8.54
C VAL A 415 15.12 1.31 7.87
N MET A 416 13.95 1.95 7.95
CA MET A 416 12.72 1.47 7.30
C MET A 416 12.87 1.43 5.76
N LEU A 417 13.40 2.48 5.17
CA LEU A 417 13.64 2.55 3.73
C LEU A 417 14.65 1.49 3.27
N THR A 418 15.69 1.22 4.07
CA THR A 418 16.65 0.15 3.77
C THR A 418 15.95 -1.20 3.73
N TRP A 419 15.11 -1.49 4.71
CA TRP A 419 14.31 -2.71 4.69
C TRP A 419 13.47 -2.81 3.42
N ILE A 420 12.59 -1.82 3.16
CA ILE A 420 11.63 -1.89 2.07
C ILE A 420 12.31 -1.89 0.69
N MET A 421 13.34 -1.06 0.48
CA MET A 421 14.06 -0.99 -0.81
C MET A 421 14.89 -2.24 -1.12
N THR A 422 15.20 -3.07 -0.15
CA THR A 422 15.88 -4.36 -0.35
C THR A 422 14.92 -5.55 -0.45
N MET A 423 13.61 -5.33 -0.31
CA MET A 423 12.60 -6.37 -0.51
C MET A 423 12.38 -6.70 -2.01
N PRO A 424 11.70 -7.80 -2.36
CA PRO A 424 11.56 -8.24 -3.75
C PRO A 424 11.06 -7.17 -4.71
N LEU A 425 9.92 -6.54 -4.45
CA LEU A 425 9.38 -5.46 -5.29
C LEU A 425 8.93 -4.29 -4.40
N PRO A 426 9.71 -3.21 -4.30
CA PRO A 426 9.32 -2.04 -3.51
C PRO A 426 8.31 -1.16 -4.22
N ILE A 427 7.34 -0.66 -3.44
CA ILE A 427 6.49 0.48 -3.83
C ILE A 427 6.78 1.63 -2.88
N LEU A 428 7.24 2.75 -3.43
CA LEU A 428 7.59 3.97 -2.71
C LEU A 428 6.44 4.97 -2.84
N TYR A 429 5.84 5.35 -1.73
CA TYR A 429 4.79 6.37 -1.72
C TYR A 429 5.41 7.76 -1.74
N TYR A 430 4.91 8.67 -2.59
CA TYR A 430 5.47 10.02 -2.76
C TYR A 430 5.70 10.72 -1.42
N GLY A 431 6.85 11.36 -1.29
CA GLY A 431 7.25 12.08 -0.08
C GLY A 431 7.88 11.21 1.01
N ASP A 432 7.77 9.89 0.97
CA ASP A 432 8.46 9.02 1.93
C ASP A 432 9.97 9.05 1.69
N GLU A 433 10.41 9.29 0.45
CA GLU A 433 11.82 9.47 0.07
C GLU A 433 12.48 10.72 0.68
N ILE A 434 11.69 11.68 1.14
CA ILE A 434 12.19 12.85 1.89
C ILE A 434 11.77 12.84 3.36
N GLY A 435 11.07 11.78 3.78
CA GLY A 435 10.60 11.63 5.15
C GLY A 435 9.39 12.48 5.51
N MET A 436 8.47 12.76 4.58
CA MET A 436 7.22 13.45 4.91
C MET A 436 6.46 12.75 6.02
N ARG A 437 5.84 13.56 6.90
CA ARG A 437 5.21 13.09 8.13
C ARG A 437 3.70 12.96 7.99
N SER A 438 3.14 11.85 8.47
CA SER A 438 1.71 11.73 8.75
C SER A 438 1.40 12.26 10.14
N LEU A 439 0.48 13.22 10.22
CA LEU A 439 -0.12 13.72 11.44
C LEU A 439 -1.60 13.30 11.47
N VAL A 440 -2.11 12.92 12.64
CA VAL A 440 -3.55 12.75 12.82
C VAL A 440 -4.24 14.10 12.99
N ASP A 441 -5.57 14.15 12.96
CA ASP A 441 -6.38 15.37 13.05
C ASP A 441 -6.05 16.44 11.99
N MET A 442 -5.57 16.00 10.81
CA MET A 442 -5.52 16.88 9.65
C MET A 442 -6.94 17.23 9.17
N PRO A 443 -7.14 18.36 8.49
CA PRO A 443 -8.44 18.68 7.91
C PRO A 443 -9.02 17.53 7.10
N ASN A 444 -10.33 17.27 7.28
CA ASN A 444 -11.01 16.22 6.52
C ASN A 444 -11.35 16.74 5.12
N VAL A 445 -10.71 16.16 4.09
CA VAL A 445 -10.96 16.47 2.69
C VAL A 445 -11.45 15.22 1.98
N GLU A 446 -12.56 15.34 1.25
CA GLU A 446 -13.09 14.27 0.39
C GLU A 446 -13.26 12.93 1.15
N GLY A 447 -13.78 12.98 2.37
CA GLY A 447 -14.05 11.79 3.17
C GLY A 447 -12.81 11.05 3.68
N ALA A 448 -11.65 11.69 3.66
CA ALA A 448 -10.40 11.07 4.09
C ALA A 448 -10.41 10.63 5.55
N ASN A 449 -11.01 11.43 6.45
CA ASN A 449 -11.08 11.16 7.89
C ASN A 449 -12.53 10.84 8.30
N HIS A 450 -12.95 9.59 8.08
CA HIS A 450 -14.28 9.11 8.44
C HIS A 450 -14.24 7.64 8.87
N ASN A 451 -15.17 7.21 9.72
CA ASN A 451 -15.25 5.84 10.24
C ASN A 451 -13.95 5.32 10.88
N GLY A 452 -13.24 6.19 11.64
CA GLY A 452 -11.98 5.83 12.29
C GLY A 452 -10.77 5.75 11.36
N LYS A 453 -10.88 6.26 10.12
CA LYS A 453 -9.77 6.45 9.20
C LYS A 453 -9.15 7.82 9.38
N GLU A 454 -7.84 7.92 9.29
CA GLU A 454 -7.03 9.14 9.44
C GLU A 454 -6.14 9.32 8.20
N ARG A 455 -6.76 9.36 7.01
CA ARG A 455 -6.06 9.33 5.72
C ARG A 455 -5.47 10.67 5.29
N SER A 456 -6.02 11.79 5.77
CA SER A 456 -5.55 13.15 5.37
C SER A 456 -4.07 13.36 5.66
N GLY A 457 -3.55 12.84 6.76
CA GLY A 457 -2.13 12.95 7.10
C GLY A 457 -1.19 12.31 6.07
N ALA A 458 -1.62 11.23 5.41
CA ALA A 458 -0.88 10.61 4.33
C ALA A 458 -1.05 11.32 2.98
N ARG A 459 -2.10 12.14 2.82
CA ARG A 459 -2.45 12.83 1.57
C ARG A 459 -1.98 14.29 1.50
N SER A 460 -1.12 14.73 2.45
CA SER A 460 -0.57 16.09 2.47
C SER A 460 0.28 16.38 1.22
N PRO A 461 0.33 17.67 0.77
CA PRO A 461 1.06 18.06 -0.43
C PRO A 461 2.56 17.76 -0.36
N MET A 462 3.15 17.34 -1.48
CA MET A 462 4.59 17.12 -1.62
C MET A 462 5.37 18.39 -1.33
N GLN A 463 6.44 18.28 -0.58
CA GLN A 463 7.25 19.40 -0.07
C GLN A 463 8.52 19.58 -0.91
N TRP A 464 8.45 20.49 -1.89
CA TRP A 464 9.54 20.71 -2.86
C TRP A 464 10.60 21.68 -2.34
N THR A 465 10.16 22.82 -1.81
CA THR A 465 11.04 23.91 -1.34
C THR A 465 10.59 24.42 0.02
N SER A 466 11.36 25.31 0.61
CA SER A 466 10.96 26.07 1.79
C SER A 466 9.76 26.98 1.52
N GLY A 467 9.08 27.42 2.57
CA GLY A 467 7.97 28.38 2.52
C GLY A 467 6.60 27.77 2.81
N GLU A 468 5.59 28.62 2.84
CA GLU A 468 4.26 28.30 3.37
C GLU A 468 3.45 27.29 2.54
N THR A 469 3.72 27.22 1.22
CA THR A 469 3.14 26.22 0.31
C THR A 469 4.12 25.10 -0.02
N ALA A 470 5.30 25.09 0.59
CA ALA A 470 6.39 24.14 0.33
C ALA A 470 6.72 23.98 -1.17
N GLY A 471 6.52 25.01 -1.98
CA GLY A 471 6.73 24.96 -3.43
C GLY A 471 5.77 24.00 -4.17
N PHE A 472 4.77 23.47 -3.49
CA PHE A 472 3.73 22.65 -4.11
C PHE A 472 2.87 23.47 -5.08
N SER A 473 2.46 24.67 -4.66
CA SER A 473 1.59 25.58 -5.40
C SER A 473 2.10 27.02 -5.34
N THR A 474 1.61 27.86 -6.23
CA THR A 474 1.75 29.32 -6.19
C THR A 474 0.56 30.03 -5.53
N CYS A 475 -0.45 29.29 -5.09
CA CYS A 475 -1.60 29.85 -4.37
C CYS A 475 -1.22 30.31 -2.95
N THR A 476 -2.17 30.95 -2.27
CA THR A 476 -2.03 31.24 -0.83
C THR A 476 -2.24 29.97 0.01
N PRO A 477 -1.64 29.85 1.21
CA PRO A 477 -1.68 28.64 2.04
C PRO A 477 -3.09 28.13 2.38
N ASP A 478 -4.05 29.03 2.49
CA ASP A 478 -5.45 28.71 2.79
C ASP A 478 -6.20 28.01 1.65
N LYS A 479 -5.64 28.06 0.42
CA LYS A 479 -6.20 27.39 -0.76
C LYS A 479 -5.57 26.02 -1.03
N LEU A 480 -4.56 25.61 -0.27
CA LEU A 480 -3.93 24.31 -0.46
C LEU A 480 -4.94 23.19 -0.19
N TYR A 481 -4.90 22.14 -1.00
CA TYR A 481 -5.69 20.91 -0.82
C TYR A 481 -5.63 20.39 0.62
N LEU A 482 -4.43 20.36 1.20
CA LEU A 482 -4.16 20.09 2.61
C LEU A 482 -2.97 20.93 3.07
N PRO A 483 -2.82 21.22 4.38
CA PRO A 483 -1.67 21.94 4.89
C PRO A 483 -0.36 21.17 4.72
N VAL A 484 0.75 21.92 4.60
CA VAL A 484 2.12 21.38 4.60
C VAL A 484 2.77 21.48 5.97
N CYS A 485 3.64 20.51 6.30
CA CYS A 485 4.34 20.43 7.58
C CYS A 485 5.83 20.12 7.35
N THR A 486 6.61 21.16 6.98
CA THR A 486 8.01 21.00 6.53
C THR A 486 9.01 20.82 7.66
N GLN A 487 8.64 21.06 8.91
CA GLN A 487 9.57 21.03 10.03
C GLN A 487 9.63 19.67 10.73
N TRP A 488 10.81 19.28 11.17
CA TRP A 488 11.03 18.10 12.01
C TRP A 488 10.50 18.35 13.43
N SER A 489 9.22 18.15 13.64
CA SER A 489 8.55 18.37 14.93
C SER A 489 8.32 17.06 15.70
N PRO A 490 8.23 17.11 17.05
CA PRO A 490 7.82 15.96 17.85
C PRO A 490 6.31 15.71 17.81
N ALA A 491 5.53 16.60 17.17
CA ALA A 491 4.06 16.52 17.13
C ALA A 491 3.59 15.23 16.45
N THR A 492 2.50 14.66 16.95
CA THR A 492 1.83 13.48 16.37
C THR A 492 0.49 13.82 15.76
N SER A 493 -0.08 14.98 16.11
CA SER A 493 -1.31 15.52 15.51
C SER A 493 -1.09 16.92 14.93
N TYR A 494 -1.96 17.32 14.00
CA TYR A 494 -1.86 18.64 13.35
C TYR A 494 -2.06 19.81 14.33
N PRO A 495 -3.01 19.79 15.27
CA PRO A 495 -3.09 20.82 16.30
C PRO A 495 -1.80 20.95 17.13
N GLN A 496 -1.21 19.83 17.54
CA GLN A 496 0.09 19.84 18.25
C GLN A 496 1.21 20.43 17.38
N TYR A 497 1.20 20.15 16.08
CA TYR A 497 2.17 20.74 15.15
C TYR A 497 2.03 22.26 15.08
N LEU A 498 0.82 22.79 15.00
CA LEU A 498 0.58 24.23 14.96
C LEU A 498 1.06 24.93 16.24
N ASP A 499 0.81 24.35 17.41
CA ASP A 499 1.26 24.92 18.69
C ASP A 499 2.78 24.83 18.85
N TRP A 500 3.37 23.72 18.40
CA TRP A 500 4.81 23.57 18.36
C TRP A 500 5.45 24.58 17.37
N LYS A 501 4.87 24.78 16.19
CA LYS A 501 5.35 25.72 15.16
C LYS A 501 5.39 27.16 15.69
N LYS A 502 4.31 27.60 16.37
CA LYS A 502 4.28 28.93 17.06
C LYS A 502 5.43 29.06 18.08
N SER A 503 5.70 28.01 18.84
CA SER A 503 6.77 27.98 19.83
C SER A 503 8.15 27.98 19.17
N PHE A 504 8.30 27.28 18.06
CA PHE A 504 9.52 27.23 17.24
C PHE A 504 9.83 28.61 16.61
N GLU A 505 8.85 29.24 15.98
CA GLU A 505 8.97 30.58 15.40
C GLU A 505 9.30 31.66 16.46
N ALA A 506 8.81 31.46 17.69
CA ALA A 506 9.16 32.30 18.83
C ALA A 506 10.53 31.96 19.48
N GLY A 507 11.28 31.03 18.90
CA GLY A 507 12.58 30.58 19.44
C GLY A 507 12.52 29.77 20.73
N LYS A 508 11.33 29.30 21.14
CA LYS A 508 11.09 28.56 22.40
C LYS A 508 11.12 27.04 22.22
N ALA A 509 10.95 26.54 21.00
CA ALA A 509 11.06 25.11 20.67
C ALA A 509 12.20 24.86 19.66
N LYS A 510 12.70 23.63 19.62
CA LYS A 510 13.71 23.19 18.65
C LYS A 510 13.21 22.02 17.84
N PRO A 511 13.62 21.91 16.55
CA PRO A 511 13.32 20.75 15.74
C PRO A 511 14.11 19.54 16.27
N ILE A 512 13.58 18.33 16.03
CA ILE A 512 14.19 17.06 16.44
C ILE A 512 15.31 16.62 15.48
N ALA A 513 15.38 17.21 14.29
CA ALA A 513 16.47 17.02 13.33
C ALA A 513 16.78 18.34 12.62
N LYS A 514 17.95 18.44 11.99
CA LYS A 514 18.37 19.60 11.21
C LYS A 514 17.68 19.66 9.86
N GLY A 515 17.55 20.88 9.30
CA GLY A 515 16.96 21.13 8.00
C GLY A 515 15.44 21.02 7.99
N GLU A 516 14.87 21.06 6.81
CA GLU A 516 13.45 20.92 6.58
C GLU A 516 13.13 19.60 5.84
N ILE A 517 11.90 19.15 5.93
CA ILE A 517 11.40 18.00 5.18
C ILE A 517 10.99 18.48 3.78
N THR A 518 11.97 18.87 2.95
CA THR A 518 11.77 19.32 1.58
C THR A 518 12.78 18.70 0.64
N VAL A 519 12.45 18.62 -0.65
CA VAL A 519 13.41 18.16 -1.68
C VAL A 519 14.62 19.09 -1.72
N GLU A 520 14.39 20.41 -1.71
CA GLU A 520 15.44 21.43 -1.81
C GLU A 520 16.48 21.30 -0.68
N SER A 521 16.04 21.14 0.57
CA SER A 521 16.95 21.03 1.71
C SER A 521 17.77 19.73 1.71
N GLN A 522 17.29 18.70 1.01
CA GLN A 522 17.91 17.38 0.99
C GLN A 522 18.69 17.07 -0.29
N GLU A 523 18.47 17.83 -1.36
CA GLU A 523 19.01 17.54 -2.70
C GLU A 523 20.55 17.46 -2.72
N ASN A 524 21.23 18.35 -2.02
CA ASN A 524 22.69 18.45 -1.98
C ASN A 524 23.32 17.92 -0.69
N ASP A 525 22.53 17.37 0.24
CA ASP A 525 23.02 16.74 1.46
C ASP A 525 23.19 15.23 1.22
N PRO A 526 24.44 14.72 1.14
CA PRO A 526 24.69 13.29 0.91
C PRO A 526 24.14 12.40 2.02
N GLU A 527 23.96 12.95 3.23
CA GLU A 527 23.43 12.21 4.38
C GLU A 527 21.90 12.31 4.50
N SER A 528 21.22 12.98 3.54
CA SER A 528 19.77 13.12 3.55
C SER A 528 19.03 11.79 3.31
N ILE A 529 17.74 11.75 3.69
CA ILE A 529 16.86 10.62 3.40
C ILE A 529 16.70 10.44 1.89
N LEU A 530 16.58 11.55 1.15
CA LEU A 530 16.43 11.56 -0.30
C LEU A 530 17.62 10.87 -0.99
N ASN A 531 18.84 11.27 -0.65
CA ASN A 531 20.03 10.70 -1.28
C ASN A 531 20.28 9.26 -0.79
N TRP A 532 19.96 8.93 0.46
CA TRP A 532 19.96 7.55 0.94
C TRP A 532 19.01 6.67 0.12
N THR A 533 17.78 7.13 -0.14
CA THR A 533 16.80 6.41 -0.95
C THR A 533 17.28 6.21 -2.40
N ARG A 534 17.83 7.25 -3.01
CA ARG A 534 18.43 7.19 -4.36
C ARG A 534 19.53 6.16 -4.46
N GLU A 535 20.41 6.11 -3.46
CA GLU A 535 21.53 5.15 -3.43
C GLU A 535 21.04 3.71 -3.24
N LEU A 536 20.00 3.47 -2.45
CA LEU A 536 19.38 2.14 -2.32
C LEU A 536 18.75 1.69 -3.65
N ILE A 537 18.05 2.59 -4.35
CA ILE A 537 17.47 2.30 -5.66
C ILE A 537 18.56 2.04 -6.70
N ALA A 538 19.65 2.81 -6.66
CA ALA A 538 20.81 2.60 -7.55
C ALA A 538 21.51 1.26 -7.27
N LEU A 539 21.72 0.90 -6.00
CA LEU A 539 22.26 -0.39 -5.61
C LEU A 539 21.39 -1.54 -6.14
N ARG A 540 20.07 -1.43 -5.98
CA ARG A 540 19.13 -2.43 -6.48
C ARG A 540 19.26 -2.62 -7.99
N LYS A 541 19.33 -1.54 -8.78
CA LYS A 541 19.44 -1.61 -10.24
C LYS A 541 20.69 -2.33 -10.72
N THR A 542 21.76 -2.23 -9.98
CA THR A 542 23.08 -2.81 -10.34
C THR A 542 23.34 -4.16 -9.70
N SER A 543 22.41 -4.71 -8.91
CA SER A 543 22.59 -5.92 -8.12
C SER A 543 21.40 -6.86 -8.29
N GLU A 544 21.58 -7.86 -9.15
CA GLU A 544 20.50 -8.81 -9.48
C GLU A 544 19.97 -9.56 -8.26
N ALA A 545 20.82 -9.82 -7.27
CA ALA A 545 20.39 -10.42 -6.01
C ALA A 545 19.35 -9.61 -5.22
N LEU A 546 19.16 -8.34 -5.55
CA LEU A 546 18.11 -7.49 -4.98
C LEU A 546 16.84 -7.40 -5.84
N TRP A 547 16.82 -7.99 -7.03
CA TRP A 547 15.68 -7.94 -7.92
C TRP A 547 14.48 -8.76 -7.41
N ALA A 548 13.33 -8.53 -8.00
CA ALA A 548 12.06 -9.07 -7.51
C ALA A 548 11.98 -10.59 -7.52
N ASP A 549 12.69 -11.25 -8.44
CA ASP A 549 12.73 -12.71 -8.61
C ASP A 549 13.83 -13.40 -7.80
N SER A 550 14.66 -12.64 -7.07
CA SER A 550 15.69 -13.21 -6.20
C SER A 550 15.12 -13.69 -4.88
N LYS A 551 15.72 -14.73 -4.30
CA LYS A 551 15.27 -15.31 -3.05
C LYS A 551 15.37 -14.33 -1.89
N PHE A 552 14.42 -14.41 -0.98
CA PHE A 552 14.44 -13.80 0.34
C PHE A 552 14.61 -14.90 1.39
N LEU A 553 15.68 -14.88 2.16
CA LEU A 553 16.03 -15.92 3.11
C LEU A 553 16.25 -15.29 4.48
N PRO A 554 15.33 -15.43 5.44
CA PRO A 554 15.48 -14.88 6.77
C PRO A 554 16.54 -15.62 7.58
N ILE A 555 17.26 -14.89 8.43
CA ILE A 555 18.12 -15.44 9.49
C ILE A 555 17.49 -15.04 10.82
N PHE A 556 16.89 -16.00 11.48
CA PHE A 556 16.12 -15.76 12.70
C PHE A 556 16.82 -16.31 13.94
N HIS A 557 16.84 -15.50 15.00
CA HIS A 557 17.33 -15.88 16.33
C HIS A 557 16.25 -15.55 17.37
N GLU A 558 15.65 -16.55 17.97
CA GLU A 558 14.54 -16.41 18.91
C GLU A 558 14.93 -15.59 20.15
N GLU A 559 16.10 -15.87 20.73
CA GLU A 559 16.59 -15.16 21.93
C GLU A 559 17.11 -13.74 21.61
N GLN A 560 17.40 -13.45 20.35
CA GLN A 560 17.97 -12.18 19.88
C GLN A 560 17.26 -11.70 18.60
N PRO A 561 15.99 -11.23 18.69
CA PRO A 561 15.24 -10.80 17.52
C PRO A 561 15.80 -9.54 16.85
N TYR A 562 16.75 -8.87 17.49
CA TYR A 562 17.49 -7.73 16.94
C TYR A 562 19.00 -8.01 16.89
N PRO A 563 19.68 -7.61 15.81
CA PRO A 563 19.15 -6.94 14.62
C PRO A 563 18.31 -7.88 13.76
N MET A 564 17.38 -7.33 12.96
CA MET A 564 16.73 -8.04 11.87
C MET A 564 17.78 -8.44 10.83
N ILE A 565 17.82 -9.71 10.42
CA ILE A 565 18.83 -10.20 9.46
C ILE A 565 18.15 -11.07 8.40
N TYR A 566 18.47 -10.84 7.14
CA TYR A 566 18.05 -11.67 6.03
C TYR A 566 19.05 -11.61 4.87
N LEU A 567 18.95 -12.59 3.98
CA LEU A 567 19.70 -12.63 2.73
C LEU A 567 18.78 -12.31 1.56
N ARG A 568 19.39 -11.69 0.54
CA ARG A 568 18.85 -11.63 -0.81
C ARG A 568 19.87 -12.30 -1.73
N THR A 569 19.41 -13.24 -2.57
CA THR A 569 20.33 -13.99 -3.44
C THR A 569 19.66 -14.47 -4.72
N ASN A 570 20.40 -14.42 -5.83
CA ASN A 570 20.03 -15.06 -7.09
C ASN A 570 20.83 -16.36 -7.35
N GLY A 571 21.60 -16.83 -6.34
CA GLY A 571 22.48 -18.01 -6.44
C GLY A 571 23.90 -17.72 -6.93
N ILE A 572 24.16 -16.54 -7.50
CA ILE A 572 25.48 -16.08 -7.96
C ILE A 572 26.00 -14.99 -7.03
N GLU A 573 25.17 -14.03 -6.74
CA GLU A 573 25.42 -12.91 -5.83
C GLU A 573 24.53 -13.05 -4.60
N THR A 574 25.07 -12.72 -3.44
CA THR A 574 24.34 -12.75 -2.16
C THR A 574 24.62 -11.49 -1.36
N PHE A 575 23.55 -10.83 -0.91
CA PHE A 575 23.61 -9.75 0.07
C PHE A 575 23.09 -10.23 1.43
N LEU A 576 23.79 -9.85 2.48
CA LEU A 576 23.27 -9.89 3.84
C LEU A 576 22.87 -8.48 4.25
N ILE A 577 21.63 -8.35 4.69
CA ILE A 577 21.09 -7.12 5.23
C ILE A 577 20.87 -7.31 6.75
N ALA A 578 21.39 -6.39 7.56
CA ALA A 578 21.19 -6.39 9.00
C ALA A 578 20.76 -5.01 9.48
N LEU A 579 19.66 -4.94 10.24
CA LEU A 579 18.99 -3.69 10.63
C LEU A 579 18.69 -3.67 12.13
N ASN A 580 19.16 -2.63 12.82
CA ASN A 580 18.84 -2.36 14.21
C ASN A 580 17.96 -1.11 14.33
N PRO A 581 16.63 -1.23 14.41
CA PRO A 581 15.74 -0.08 14.59
C PRO A 581 15.73 0.46 16.02
N THR A 582 16.32 -0.25 16.99
CA THR A 582 16.17 0.07 18.41
C THR A 582 17.10 1.19 18.86
N GLY A 583 16.77 1.82 19.99
CA GLY A 583 17.60 2.83 20.65
C GLY A 583 18.81 2.27 21.43
N THR A 584 19.15 0.98 21.29
CA THR A 584 20.25 0.33 21.98
C THR A 584 21.14 -0.44 21.02
N ARG A 585 22.44 -0.51 21.34
CA ARG A 585 23.38 -1.34 20.58
C ARG A 585 22.98 -2.81 20.62
N LYS A 586 23.06 -3.48 19.47
CA LYS A 586 22.79 -4.91 19.30
C LYS A 586 24.02 -5.63 18.74
N SER A 587 24.27 -6.83 19.26
CA SER A 587 25.34 -7.70 18.74
C SER A 587 24.84 -9.14 18.73
N VAL A 588 25.00 -9.82 17.62
CA VAL A 588 24.57 -11.21 17.46
C VAL A 588 25.66 -12.03 16.79
N ASN A 589 25.83 -13.27 17.23
CA ASN A 589 26.61 -14.26 16.50
C ASN A 589 25.69 -14.92 15.48
N VAL A 590 26.01 -14.76 14.20
CA VAL A 590 25.24 -15.34 13.11
C VAL A 590 25.59 -16.81 13.00
N ASN A 591 24.83 -17.63 13.69
CA ASN A 591 24.86 -19.09 13.52
C ASN A 591 23.78 -19.48 12.51
N ALA A 592 24.02 -19.18 11.23
CA ALA A 592 23.05 -19.42 10.18
C ALA A 592 23.15 -20.85 9.66
N GLU A 593 22.09 -21.63 9.87
CA GLU A 593 21.92 -22.95 9.25
C GLU A 593 21.48 -22.88 7.78
N VAL A 594 21.24 -21.66 7.27
CA VAL A 594 20.84 -21.40 5.89
C VAL A 594 21.96 -21.83 4.94
N ALA A 595 21.65 -22.76 4.04
CA ALA A 595 22.63 -23.35 3.13
C ALA A 595 23.29 -22.31 2.21
N GLU A 596 22.51 -21.35 1.72
CA GLU A 596 22.96 -20.24 0.90
C GLU A 596 23.94 -19.33 1.66
N TYR A 597 23.71 -19.06 2.93
CA TYR A 597 24.64 -18.30 3.77
C TYR A 597 25.98 -19.04 3.89
N ARG A 598 25.94 -20.33 4.23
CA ARG A 598 27.15 -21.15 4.33
C ARG A 598 27.90 -21.23 3.02
N SER A 599 27.18 -21.38 1.90
CA SER A 599 27.78 -21.39 0.56
C SER A 599 28.44 -20.05 0.21
N ALA A 600 27.72 -18.94 0.41
CA ALA A 600 28.24 -17.60 0.12
C ALA A 600 29.42 -17.20 0.99
N THR A 601 29.50 -17.72 2.21
CA THR A 601 30.53 -17.32 3.18
C THR A 601 31.73 -18.28 3.28
N LYS A 602 31.71 -19.46 2.65
CA LYS A 602 32.75 -20.52 2.82
C LYS A 602 34.19 -20.06 2.51
N ASP A 603 34.36 -19.19 1.52
CA ASP A 603 35.66 -18.73 1.03
C ASP A 603 36.06 -17.35 1.60
N ILE A 604 35.19 -16.72 2.37
CA ILE A 604 35.48 -15.41 2.97
C ILE A 604 36.42 -15.59 4.17
N LYS A 605 37.54 -14.89 4.14
CA LYS A 605 38.53 -14.85 5.25
C LYS A 605 38.61 -13.43 5.81
N GLY A 606 38.43 -13.32 7.14
CA GLY A 606 38.55 -12.03 7.84
C GLY A 606 37.30 -11.14 7.77
N ASN A 607 37.51 -9.84 7.91
CA ASN A 607 36.43 -8.85 7.93
C ASN A 607 35.93 -8.57 6.50
N VAL A 608 34.62 -8.43 6.35
CA VAL A 608 33.98 -7.96 5.12
C VAL A 608 33.54 -6.51 5.32
N VAL A 609 33.89 -5.67 4.35
CA VAL A 609 33.47 -4.26 4.38
C VAL A 609 32.04 -4.19 3.82
N PRO A 610 31.08 -3.61 4.59
CA PRO A 610 29.75 -3.36 4.06
C PRO A 610 29.79 -2.47 2.81
N VAL A 611 28.98 -2.80 1.80
CA VAL A 611 28.82 -1.96 0.61
C VAL A 611 28.01 -0.70 0.94
N LYS A 612 27.19 -0.77 2.00
CA LYS A 612 26.47 0.38 2.53
C LYS A 612 26.30 0.26 4.05
N THR A 613 26.47 1.38 4.74
CA THR A 613 26.32 1.45 6.20
C THR A 613 25.49 2.67 6.58
N LEU A 614 24.44 2.47 7.35
CA LEU A 614 23.69 3.51 8.04
C LEU A 614 24.20 3.59 9.48
N GLY A 615 24.59 4.76 9.94
CA GLY A 615 25.16 4.94 11.29
C GLY A 615 26.46 4.16 11.47
N LYS A 616 26.55 3.33 12.52
CA LYS A 616 27.76 2.53 12.81
C LYS A 616 27.40 1.06 12.92
N GLY A 617 28.05 0.24 12.12
CA GLY A 617 27.89 -1.20 12.12
C GLY A 617 29.13 -1.94 11.65
N SER A 618 29.24 -3.20 12.01
CA SER A 618 30.35 -4.07 11.59
C SER A 618 29.88 -5.51 11.39
N TYR A 619 30.47 -6.17 10.39
CA TYR A 619 30.43 -7.60 10.16
C TYR A 619 31.84 -8.16 10.34
N LYS A 620 32.01 -9.07 11.28
CA LYS A 620 33.29 -9.73 11.57
C LYS A 620 33.16 -11.22 11.44
N ARG A 621 34.00 -11.81 10.62
CA ARG A 621 34.12 -13.25 10.49
C ARG A 621 35.28 -13.77 11.35
N THR A 622 35.02 -14.79 12.16
CA THR A 622 36.00 -15.42 13.01
C THR A 622 35.89 -16.95 12.90
N PRO A 623 36.94 -17.70 13.30
CA PRO A 623 36.86 -19.16 13.35
C PRO A 623 35.77 -19.71 14.28
N LYS A 624 35.24 -18.87 15.18
CA LYS A 624 34.15 -19.21 16.12
C LYS A 624 32.77 -18.81 15.65
N GLY A 625 32.65 -18.28 14.41
CA GLY A 625 31.41 -17.79 13.82
C GLY A 625 31.48 -16.32 13.42
N ASP A 626 30.43 -15.86 12.75
CA ASP A 626 30.31 -14.51 12.27
C ASP A 626 29.55 -13.65 13.29
N THR A 627 30.04 -12.43 13.52
CA THR A 627 29.44 -11.49 14.47
C THR A 627 29.00 -10.22 13.76
N ILE A 628 27.73 -9.84 13.92
CA ILE A 628 27.20 -8.55 13.49
C ILE A 628 26.99 -7.69 14.73
N THR A 629 27.52 -6.47 14.69
CA THR A 629 27.32 -5.46 15.74
C THR A 629 26.81 -4.18 15.11
N LEU A 630 25.69 -3.67 15.61
CA LEU A 630 25.04 -2.46 15.15
C LEU A 630 24.75 -1.52 16.32
N GLU A 631 25.13 -0.26 16.17
CA GLU A 631 24.77 0.82 17.11
C GLU A 631 23.26 1.14 17.02
N PRO A 632 22.70 1.97 17.91
CA PRO A 632 21.30 2.37 17.83
C PRO A 632 20.93 2.92 16.46
N THR A 633 19.75 2.57 15.95
CA THR A 633 19.18 3.06 14.71
C THR A 633 20.16 2.99 13.53
N SER A 634 20.71 1.80 13.30
CA SER A 634 21.75 1.59 12.29
C SER A 634 21.48 0.33 11.45
N GLY A 635 22.21 0.19 10.37
CA GLY A 635 22.11 -0.97 9.48
C GLY A 635 23.32 -1.12 8.58
N ILE A 636 23.52 -2.33 8.09
CA ILE A 636 24.56 -2.65 7.10
C ILE A 636 23.97 -3.49 5.96
N ILE A 637 24.49 -3.26 4.76
CA ILE A 637 24.30 -4.13 3.59
C ILE A 637 25.69 -4.66 3.24
N VAL A 638 25.84 -5.97 3.26
CA VAL A 638 27.11 -6.66 3.00
C VAL A 638 26.95 -7.52 1.76
N ARG A 639 27.84 -7.39 0.80
CA ARG A 639 27.95 -8.33 -0.33
C ARG A 639 28.87 -9.48 0.11
N LEU A 640 28.32 -10.70 0.14
CA LEU A 640 29.01 -11.92 0.56
C LEU A 640 29.72 -12.60 -0.59
#